data_4283c43cc5443aa67e737bee8f271e28
#
_entry.id   4283c43cc5443aa67e737bee8f271e28
#
_cell.length_a   1.000
_cell.length_b   1.000
_cell.length_c   1.000
_cell.angle_alpha   90.00
_cell.angle_beta   90.00
_cell.angle_gamma   90.00
#
_symmetry.space_group_name_H-M   'P 1'
#
loop_
_entity.id
_entity.type
_entity.pdbx_description
1 polymer ?
#
loop_
_entity_poly.entity_id
_entity_poly.type
_entity_poly.pdbx_seq_one_letter_code
_entity_poly.pdbx_strand_id
1 'polypeptide(L)'
;METIRLTMAQALVKFLDQQYVEFDGVEQRFIKGVFTIFGHGNVLGLGQALEEDCGGLEVYQGRNEQGMAQAAVAFAKQMRRKQICACTSSVGPGAANMITAAATATANQIPVLLLPGDTFASRQSDPVLQQIEQPNDLTISTNDAFRPVSKYWDRIVRPEQLMTALIQAMRVLTNPADTGAVTLALPQDVQGEAYDYPVSFFEKRVHRIDRRPASVAQLEDAVRLIARKRKPLLICGGGVRYSEAGEVLAAFAEAFHIPFAETQAGKSAIASSHPLNLGGIGVTGNSAANAIAKDADLIIGVGTRFTDFTTGSKELFSNPDMDVVTVNVSEFQAIKLDATPIVADAKEGLEELHQRLQSLDYRSAYIGEIQEARDAWDKEWQRLAGIQYAQGTGAFTPEIEGHLDEALPEYVAALGSSLTQTQVVAALNQLLGDNAIVVGAAGSLPGDLQRMWRAETPHSYHMEYGYSCMGYEIAGALGVKMAEPEREVYAFIGDGSYLMLHSELLTSIQEGRKINVLLFDNNGFGCINNLQMGNGMGSFGTEFRSRNPHTGKLDGPLVGIDFALSASGYGAVTYSVRTMKELEQAVMAANRQKESTLIDIKVLPKTMTHGYDAWWNVGVAEVSGKKAIAQAYDERRQFLSQARPY
;
A
#
# COMPACT_ATOMS: atom_id res chain seq x y z
N MET A 1 5.16 -31.25 35.19
CA MET A 1 5.29 -29.94 34.49
C MET A 1 4.42 -28.97 35.25
N GLU A 2 4.95 -27.83 35.64
CA GLU A 2 4.19 -26.80 36.35
C GLU A 2 3.16 -26.19 35.39
N THR A 3 1.93 -26.02 35.87
CA THR A 3 0.83 -25.49 35.08
C THR A 3 0.20 -24.28 35.77
N ILE A 4 -0.41 -23.39 34.98
CA ILE A 4 -1.22 -22.26 35.43
C ILE A 4 -2.61 -22.37 34.80
N ARG A 5 -3.65 -22.18 35.61
CA ARG A 5 -5.03 -22.21 35.15
C ARG A 5 -5.45 -20.85 34.65
N LEU A 6 -5.71 -20.74 33.36
CA LEU A 6 -6.11 -19.51 32.68
C LEU A 6 -7.27 -19.79 31.72
N THR A 7 -8.09 -18.79 31.44
CA THR A 7 -9.00 -18.85 30.30
C THR A 7 -8.19 -18.86 29.00
N MET A 8 -8.79 -19.33 27.91
CA MET A 8 -8.14 -19.32 26.59
C MET A 8 -7.72 -17.88 26.21
N ALA A 9 -8.57 -16.89 26.47
CA ALA A 9 -8.26 -15.49 26.18
C ALA A 9 -7.12 -14.91 27.03
N GLN A 10 -7.08 -15.23 28.34
CA GLN A 10 -5.96 -14.82 29.22
C GLN A 10 -4.63 -15.48 28.75
N ALA A 11 -4.68 -16.74 28.35
CA ALA A 11 -3.51 -17.44 27.81
C ALA A 11 -3.04 -16.80 26.50
N LEU A 12 -3.96 -16.40 25.61
CA LEU A 12 -3.64 -15.69 24.36
C LEU A 12 -2.91 -14.36 24.65
N VAL A 13 -3.46 -13.51 25.50
CA VAL A 13 -2.87 -12.20 25.85
C VAL A 13 -1.49 -12.38 26.46
N LYS A 14 -1.35 -13.29 27.42
CA LYS A 14 -0.07 -13.58 28.07
C LYS A 14 0.98 -14.10 27.11
N PHE A 15 0.60 -14.94 26.14
CA PHE A 15 1.51 -15.41 25.09
C PHE A 15 1.96 -14.27 24.18
N LEU A 16 1.04 -13.41 23.70
CA LEU A 16 1.36 -12.31 22.78
C LEU A 16 2.33 -11.30 23.41
N ASP A 17 2.22 -11.03 24.70
CA ASP A 17 3.12 -10.14 25.43
C ASP A 17 4.58 -10.61 25.43
N GLN A 18 4.82 -11.92 25.32
CA GLN A 18 6.15 -12.52 25.43
C GLN A 18 6.82 -12.80 24.08
N GLN A 19 6.30 -12.24 22.97
CA GLN A 19 6.86 -12.46 21.64
C GLN A 19 7.83 -11.34 21.24
N TYR A 20 9.05 -11.73 20.86
CA TYR A 20 10.12 -10.84 20.43
C TYR A 20 10.68 -11.31 19.09
N VAL A 21 11.29 -10.42 18.33
CA VAL A 21 12.08 -10.73 17.13
C VAL A 21 13.50 -10.21 17.31
N GLU A 22 14.44 -10.91 16.68
CA GLU A 22 15.83 -10.48 16.53
C GLU A 22 16.13 -10.35 15.03
N PHE A 23 16.65 -9.20 14.62
CA PHE A 23 17.10 -8.94 13.26
C PHE A 23 18.44 -8.21 13.31
N ASP A 24 19.47 -8.74 12.64
CA ASP A 24 20.85 -8.21 12.64
C ASP A 24 21.38 -7.94 14.06
N GLY A 25 21.08 -8.82 15.02
CA GLY A 25 21.53 -8.72 16.40
C GLY A 25 20.75 -7.72 17.27
N VAL A 26 19.72 -7.07 16.73
CA VAL A 26 18.84 -6.17 17.48
C VAL A 26 17.55 -6.89 17.85
N GLU A 27 17.35 -7.07 19.16
CA GLU A 27 16.12 -7.65 19.71
C GLU A 27 15.10 -6.56 20.04
N GLN A 28 13.84 -6.81 19.69
CA GLN A 28 12.72 -5.94 20.06
C GLN A 28 11.43 -6.72 20.26
N ARG A 29 10.47 -6.14 21.01
CA ARG A 29 9.12 -6.70 21.16
C ARG A 29 8.44 -6.77 19.78
N PHE A 30 7.83 -7.92 19.46
CA PHE A 30 7.19 -8.12 18.17
C PHE A 30 5.74 -7.61 18.14
N ILE A 31 4.94 -7.91 19.20
CA ILE A 31 3.56 -7.46 19.29
C ILE A 31 3.53 -6.15 20.10
N LYS A 32 3.21 -5.03 19.46
CA LYS A 32 3.13 -3.71 20.09
C LYS A 32 1.87 -3.58 20.95
N GLY A 33 0.75 -4.04 20.40
CA GLY A 33 -0.55 -3.90 21.04
C GLY A 33 -1.69 -4.51 20.24
N VAL A 34 -2.91 -4.25 20.67
CA VAL A 34 -4.13 -4.80 20.10
C VAL A 34 -5.12 -3.69 19.78
N PHE A 35 -5.51 -3.56 18.53
CA PHE A 35 -6.67 -2.77 18.13
C PHE A 35 -7.95 -3.53 18.44
N THR A 36 -8.92 -2.86 19.03
CA THR A 36 -10.15 -3.49 19.52
C THR A 36 -11.40 -2.75 19.07
N ILE A 37 -12.39 -3.51 18.61
CA ILE A 37 -13.79 -3.10 18.60
C ILE A 37 -14.56 -4.21 19.30
N PHE A 38 -15.05 -3.89 20.51
CA PHE A 38 -15.75 -4.86 21.31
C PHE A 38 -17.23 -4.98 20.93
N GLY A 39 -17.72 -6.20 20.93
CA GLY A 39 -19.11 -6.57 20.88
C GLY A 39 -19.31 -7.85 21.71
N HIS A 40 -20.51 -8.44 21.67
CA HIS A 40 -20.81 -9.62 22.48
C HIS A 40 -19.91 -10.82 22.14
N GLY A 41 -19.30 -10.86 20.96
CA GLY A 41 -18.46 -11.96 20.50
C GLY A 41 -17.02 -11.99 21.04
N ASN A 42 -16.56 -10.91 21.70
CA ASN A 42 -15.19 -10.83 22.21
C ASN A 42 -15.04 -10.06 23.51
N VAL A 43 -16.06 -9.28 23.95
CA VAL A 43 -15.91 -8.38 25.11
C VAL A 43 -15.77 -9.13 26.45
N LEU A 44 -16.49 -10.24 26.65
CA LEU A 44 -16.45 -11.01 27.91
C LEU A 44 -15.37 -12.11 27.92
N GLY A 45 -14.72 -12.34 26.78
CA GLY A 45 -13.56 -13.22 26.66
C GLY A 45 -12.28 -12.42 26.54
N LEU A 46 -11.88 -12.07 25.31
CA LEU A 46 -10.64 -11.34 25.06
C LEU A 46 -10.65 -9.93 25.67
N GLY A 47 -11.80 -9.25 25.70
CA GLY A 47 -11.93 -7.94 26.35
C GLY A 47 -11.66 -8.03 27.84
N GLN A 48 -12.22 -9.02 28.54
CA GLN A 48 -11.96 -9.28 29.97
C GLN A 48 -10.47 -9.57 30.22
N ALA A 49 -9.84 -10.38 29.37
CA ALA A 49 -8.43 -10.73 29.53
C ALA A 49 -7.51 -9.50 29.37
N LEU A 50 -7.80 -8.62 28.40
CA LEU A 50 -7.05 -7.38 28.18
C LEU A 50 -7.26 -6.36 29.29
N GLU A 51 -8.47 -6.28 29.87
CA GLU A 51 -8.78 -5.38 30.97
C GLU A 51 -8.10 -5.82 32.27
N GLU A 52 -8.07 -7.12 32.53
CA GLU A 52 -7.49 -7.68 33.77
C GLU A 52 -5.96 -7.59 33.77
N ASP A 53 -5.29 -8.02 32.69
CA ASP A 53 -3.82 -7.98 32.56
C ASP A 53 -3.40 -8.01 31.09
N CYS A 54 -3.16 -6.85 30.49
CA CYS A 54 -2.63 -6.75 29.13
C CYS A 54 -1.10 -6.87 29.08
N GLY A 55 -0.41 -7.01 30.20
CA GLY A 55 1.05 -7.00 30.25
C GLY A 55 1.64 -5.69 29.74
N GLY A 56 2.56 -5.77 28.80
CA GLY A 56 3.11 -4.59 28.11
C GLY A 56 2.48 -4.29 26.75
N LEU A 57 1.32 -4.89 26.44
CA LEU A 57 0.59 -4.60 25.21
C LEU A 57 -0.22 -3.29 25.36
N GLU A 58 -0.19 -2.45 24.34
CA GLU A 58 -1.07 -1.27 24.26
C GLU A 58 -2.42 -1.67 23.66
N VAL A 59 -3.53 -1.13 24.22
CA VAL A 59 -4.88 -1.41 23.73
C VAL A 59 -5.44 -0.16 23.07
N TYR A 60 -5.81 -0.26 21.80
CA TYR A 60 -6.31 0.85 20.99
C TYR A 60 -7.76 0.62 20.61
N GLN A 61 -8.60 1.64 20.73
CA GLN A 61 -10.01 1.56 20.33
C GLN A 61 -10.19 2.05 18.89
N GLY A 62 -10.50 1.13 17.95
CA GLY A 62 -10.87 1.46 16.58
C GLY A 62 -12.28 2.03 16.44
N ARG A 63 -12.61 2.52 15.24
CA ARG A 63 -13.94 3.04 14.87
C ARG A 63 -14.63 2.22 13.79
N ASN A 64 -13.85 1.58 12.96
CA ASN A 64 -14.28 0.64 11.93
C ASN A 64 -13.27 -0.50 11.87
N GLU A 65 -13.72 -1.75 11.80
CA GLU A 65 -12.83 -2.91 11.85
C GLU A 65 -11.89 -2.96 10.64
N GLN A 66 -12.34 -2.55 9.45
CA GLN A 66 -11.46 -2.39 8.29
C GLN A 66 -10.40 -1.31 8.55
N GLY A 67 -10.81 -0.16 9.08
CA GLY A 67 -9.92 0.97 9.37
C GLY A 67 -8.83 0.60 10.38
N MET A 68 -9.21 0.06 11.54
CA MET A 68 -8.23 -0.33 12.56
C MET A 68 -7.27 -1.41 12.06
N ALA A 69 -7.76 -2.38 11.27
CA ALA A 69 -6.90 -3.41 10.71
C ALA A 69 -5.98 -2.85 9.60
N GLN A 70 -6.42 -1.88 8.80
CA GLN A 70 -5.55 -1.14 7.88
C GLN A 70 -4.47 -0.32 8.61
N ALA A 71 -4.80 0.29 9.75
CA ALA A 71 -3.81 0.96 10.59
C ALA A 71 -2.75 -0.02 11.11
N ALA A 72 -3.15 -1.21 11.54
CA ALA A 72 -2.22 -2.28 11.95
C ALA A 72 -1.33 -2.75 10.79
N VAL A 73 -1.87 -2.90 9.58
CA VAL A 73 -1.09 -3.23 8.36
C VAL A 73 -0.07 -2.13 8.05
N ALA A 74 -0.50 -0.86 8.13
CA ALA A 74 0.39 0.28 7.89
C ALA A 74 1.51 0.39 8.92
N PHE A 75 1.17 0.17 10.20
CA PHE A 75 2.16 0.10 11.28
C PHE A 75 3.23 -0.96 11.00
N ALA A 76 2.82 -2.19 10.72
CA ALA A 76 3.74 -3.29 10.43
C ALA A 76 4.61 -3.04 9.19
N LYS A 77 4.04 -2.42 8.14
CA LYS A 77 4.78 -2.03 6.94
C LYS A 77 5.82 -0.95 7.24
N GLN A 78 5.49 0.08 8.00
CA GLN A 78 6.41 1.15 8.38
C GLN A 78 7.50 0.64 9.32
N MET A 79 7.17 -0.26 10.25
CA MET A 79 8.11 -0.98 11.11
C MET A 79 8.94 -2.05 10.36
N ARG A 80 8.86 -2.09 9.02
CA ARG A 80 9.59 -3.03 8.17
C ARG A 80 9.39 -4.49 8.56
N ARG A 81 8.17 -4.85 8.98
CA ARG A 81 7.73 -6.18 9.45
C ARG A 81 8.36 -6.64 10.77
N LYS A 82 9.10 -5.78 11.47
CA LYS A 82 9.80 -6.12 12.72
C LYS A 82 8.95 -5.89 13.97
N GLN A 83 7.80 -5.23 13.84
CA GLN A 83 6.81 -5.07 14.89
C GLN A 83 5.41 -4.99 14.28
N ILE A 84 4.41 -5.57 14.94
CA ILE A 84 3.03 -5.60 14.49
C ILE A 84 2.05 -5.22 15.59
N CYS A 85 0.80 -4.91 15.19
CA CYS A 85 -0.36 -4.92 16.07
C CYS A 85 -1.29 -6.09 15.71
N ALA A 86 -1.97 -6.64 16.72
CA ALA A 86 -3.09 -7.54 16.52
C ALA A 86 -4.39 -6.73 16.41
N CYS A 87 -5.45 -7.32 15.85
CA CYS A 87 -6.78 -6.71 15.78
C CYS A 87 -7.84 -7.71 16.23
N THR A 88 -8.77 -7.30 17.10
CA THR A 88 -9.92 -8.11 17.49
C THR A 88 -11.23 -7.41 17.19
N SER A 89 -12.21 -8.18 16.74
CA SER A 89 -13.56 -7.71 16.46
C SER A 89 -14.60 -8.66 17.06
N SER A 90 -15.85 -8.22 17.12
CA SER A 90 -16.98 -9.07 17.40
C SER A 90 -17.19 -10.13 16.30
N VAL A 91 -18.20 -10.95 16.46
CA VAL A 91 -18.62 -11.97 15.49
C VAL A 91 -19.33 -11.35 14.28
N GLY A 92 -19.49 -12.12 13.22
CA GLY A 92 -20.31 -11.80 12.06
C GLY A 92 -19.89 -10.51 11.35
N PRO A 93 -20.70 -9.44 11.35
CA PRO A 93 -20.41 -8.22 10.59
C PRO A 93 -19.13 -7.54 11.04
N GLY A 94 -18.78 -7.51 12.33
CA GLY A 94 -17.52 -6.98 12.80
C GLY A 94 -16.31 -7.75 12.27
N ALA A 95 -16.38 -9.08 12.27
CA ALA A 95 -15.37 -9.92 11.66
C ALA A 95 -15.28 -9.69 10.14
N ALA A 96 -16.42 -9.69 9.43
CA ALA A 96 -16.47 -9.50 7.98
C ALA A 96 -15.80 -8.20 7.51
N ASN A 97 -15.90 -7.12 8.29
CA ASN A 97 -15.26 -5.84 7.97
C ASN A 97 -13.73 -5.92 7.91
N MET A 98 -13.08 -6.86 8.58
CA MET A 98 -11.62 -7.02 8.51
C MET A 98 -11.12 -7.78 7.27
N ILE A 99 -12.00 -8.40 6.47
CA ILE A 99 -11.59 -9.24 5.33
C ILE A 99 -10.78 -8.43 4.29
N THR A 100 -11.20 -7.20 3.98
CA THR A 100 -10.46 -6.33 3.05
C THR A 100 -9.05 -6.03 3.58
N ALA A 101 -8.90 -5.78 4.87
CA ALA A 101 -7.58 -5.54 5.46
C ALA A 101 -6.71 -6.81 5.48
N ALA A 102 -7.29 -7.99 5.69
CA ALA A 102 -6.59 -9.26 5.55
C ALA A 102 -6.07 -9.46 4.11
N ALA A 103 -6.89 -9.16 3.11
CA ALA A 103 -6.49 -9.21 1.71
C ALA A 103 -5.38 -8.18 1.40
N THR A 104 -5.48 -6.94 1.91
CA THR A 104 -4.44 -5.92 1.81
C THR A 104 -3.10 -6.41 2.39
N ALA A 105 -3.13 -6.98 3.59
CA ALA A 105 -1.96 -7.53 4.25
C ALA A 105 -1.30 -8.66 3.42
N THR A 106 -2.10 -9.62 2.97
CA THR A 106 -1.63 -10.78 2.21
C THR A 106 -1.13 -10.39 0.82
N ALA A 107 -1.84 -9.50 0.11
CA ALA A 107 -1.40 -8.98 -1.19
C ALA A 107 -0.09 -8.21 -1.11
N ASN A 108 0.17 -7.50 -0.02
CA ASN A 108 1.41 -6.75 0.21
C ASN A 108 2.48 -7.54 0.99
N GLN A 109 2.18 -8.77 1.41
CA GLN A 109 3.05 -9.59 2.27
C GLN A 109 3.43 -8.86 3.57
N ILE A 110 2.47 -8.26 4.24
CA ILE A 110 2.65 -7.56 5.51
C ILE A 110 2.02 -8.39 6.64
N PRO A 111 2.75 -8.70 7.72
CA PRO A 111 2.21 -9.48 8.83
C PRO A 111 1.15 -8.70 9.61
N VAL A 112 0.01 -9.31 9.84
CA VAL A 112 -1.04 -8.84 10.75
C VAL A 112 -1.73 -10.03 11.41
N LEU A 113 -2.00 -9.94 12.72
CA LEU A 113 -2.74 -10.96 13.46
C LEU A 113 -4.19 -10.50 13.66
N LEU A 114 -5.14 -11.25 13.12
CA LEU A 114 -6.57 -11.00 13.23
C LEU A 114 -7.21 -12.04 14.15
N LEU A 115 -7.96 -11.56 15.13
CA LEU A 115 -8.57 -12.33 16.22
C LEU A 115 -10.09 -12.09 16.26
N PRO A 116 -10.85 -12.43 15.20
CA PRO A 116 -12.29 -12.26 15.20
C PRO A 116 -12.97 -13.22 16.18
N GLY A 117 -14.01 -12.75 16.88
CA GLY A 117 -14.95 -13.61 17.56
C GLY A 117 -15.65 -14.56 16.57
N ASP A 118 -16.06 -15.75 17.05
CA ASP A 118 -16.76 -16.73 16.22
C ASP A 118 -18.03 -17.24 16.91
N THR A 119 -18.79 -18.08 16.20
CA THR A 119 -19.95 -18.78 16.75
C THR A 119 -19.55 -19.67 17.93
N PHE A 120 -20.52 -20.12 18.74
CA PHE A 120 -20.25 -21.06 19.83
C PHE A 120 -19.78 -22.41 19.31
N ALA A 121 -18.64 -22.89 19.79
CA ALA A 121 -18.11 -24.22 19.46
C ALA A 121 -19.05 -25.34 19.95
N SER A 122 -19.71 -25.13 21.09
CA SER A 122 -20.69 -26.05 21.67
C SER A 122 -22.00 -26.15 20.86
N ARG A 123 -22.30 -25.13 20.02
CA ARG A 123 -23.57 -24.99 19.29
C ARG A 123 -24.80 -24.97 20.19
N GLN A 124 -24.67 -24.74 21.48
CA GLN A 124 -25.81 -24.67 22.41
C GLN A 124 -26.70 -23.47 22.12
N SER A 125 -26.12 -22.37 21.64
CA SER A 125 -26.84 -21.23 21.08
C SER A 125 -26.73 -21.27 19.56
N ASP A 126 -27.77 -21.71 18.88
CA ASP A 126 -27.78 -21.91 17.44
C ASP A 126 -29.11 -21.42 16.83
N PRO A 127 -29.09 -20.37 15.98
CA PRO A 127 -27.92 -19.58 15.60
C PRO A 127 -27.51 -18.58 16.67
N VAL A 128 -26.21 -18.26 16.70
CA VAL A 128 -25.69 -17.15 17.49
C VAL A 128 -26.08 -15.82 16.83
N LEU A 129 -26.38 -14.80 17.63
CA LEU A 129 -26.64 -13.45 17.13
C LEU A 129 -25.49 -13.00 16.19
N GLN A 130 -25.83 -12.36 15.07
CA GLN A 130 -24.90 -11.87 14.03
C GLN A 130 -24.12 -12.98 13.28
N GLN A 131 -24.58 -14.22 13.32
CA GLN A 131 -24.02 -15.28 12.46
C GLN A 131 -24.94 -15.63 11.30
N ILE A 132 -24.34 -16.20 10.26
CA ILE A 132 -25.06 -16.76 9.14
C ILE A 132 -25.44 -18.21 9.43
N GLU A 133 -26.60 -18.65 8.98
CA GLU A 133 -27.00 -20.06 9.01
C GLU A 133 -26.71 -20.70 7.66
N GLN A 134 -25.95 -21.78 7.66
CA GLN A 134 -25.63 -22.57 6.47
C GLN A 134 -26.28 -23.95 6.58
N PRO A 135 -27.42 -24.18 5.93
CA PRO A 135 -28.18 -25.44 6.08
C PRO A 135 -27.42 -26.67 5.57
N ASN A 136 -26.43 -26.44 4.70
CA ASN A 136 -25.64 -27.51 4.08
C ASN A 136 -24.40 -27.90 4.90
N ASP A 137 -23.91 -27.02 5.77
CA ASP A 137 -22.69 -27.23 6.57
C ASP A 137 -22.71 -26.36 7.81
N LEU A 138 -23.01 -26.96 8.94
CA LEU A 138 -23.07 -26.27 10.24
C LEU A 138 -21.68 -25.90 10.81
N THR A 139 -20.60 -26.27 10.14
CA THR A 139 -19.22 -25.89 10.56
C THR A 139 -18.78 -24.55 9.96
N ILE A 140 -19.50 -24.04 8.96
CA ILE A 140 -19.20 -22.76 8.30
C ILE A 140 -19.75 -21.60 9.12
N SER A 141 -18.89 -20.59 9.36
CA SER A 141 -19.26 -19.28 9.90
C SER A 141 -18.76 -18.17 8.97
N THR A 142 -19.08 -16.91 9.31
CA THR A 142 -18.54 -15.73 8.59
C THR A 142 -17.00 -15.77 8.49
N ASN A 143 -16.32 -16.32 9.51
CA ASN A 143 -14.87 -16.35 9.58
C ASN A 143 -14.21 -17.27 8.54
N ASP A 144 -14.95 -18.19 7.92
CA ASP A 144 -14.42 -19.00 6.82
C ASP A 144 -14.09 -18.17 5.57
N ALA A 145 -14.67 -16.97 5.44
CA ALA A 145 -14.34 -16.03 4.38
C ALA A 145 -12.90 -15.45 4.49
N PHE A 146 -12.23 -15.60 5.63
CA PHE A 146 -10.81 -15.23 5.77
C PHE A 146 -9.85 -16.26 5.15
N ARG A 147 -10.27 -17.50 4.91
CA ARG A 147 -9.39 -18.56 4.39
C ARG A 147 -8.64 -18.17 3.11
N PRO A 148 -9.29 -17.64 2.05
CA PRO A 148 -8.61 -17.27 0.81
C PRO A 148 -7.73 -16.02 0.92
N VAL A 149 -7.86 -15.23 1.98
CA VAL A 149 -7.13 -13.97 2.17
C VAL A 149 -6.12 -14.02 3.32
N SER A 150 -5.96 -15.17 3.97
CA SER A 150 -4.99 -15.37 5.06
C SER A 150 -3.89 -16.35 4.66
N LYS A 151 -2.66 -16.11 5.13
CA LYS A 151 -1.51 -17.03 4.98
C LYS A 151 -1.56 -18.18 5.98
N TYR A 152 -2.22 -17.96 7.10
CA TYR A 152 -2.57 -18.99 8.06
C TYR A 152 -3.94 -18.67 8.64
N TRP A 153 -4.79 -19.68 8.73
CA TRP A 153 -6.12 -19.59 9.29
C TRP A 153 -6.39 -20.80 10.19
N ASP A 154 -6.93 -20.55 11.38
CA ASP A 154 -7.37 -21.60 12.30
C ASP A 154 -8.62 -21.18 13.08
N ARG A 155 -9.35 -22.15 13.62
CA ARG A 155 -10.49 -21.96 14.53
C ARG A 155 -10.22 -22.69 15.83
N ILE A 156 -10.19 -21.98 16.94
CA ILE A 156 -9.83 -22.52 18.26
C ILE A 156 -11.09 -23.03 18.95
N VAL A 157 -11.48 -24.26 18.67
CA VAL A 157 -12.71 -24.86 19.21
C VAL A 157 -12.51 -25.53 20.57
N ARG A 158 -11.28 -25.59 21.07
CA ARG A 158 -10.92 -26.04 22.43
C ARG A 158 -9.71 -25.24 22.92
N PRO A 159 -9.66 -24.89 24.24
CA PRO A 159 -8.59 -24.06 24.79
C PRO A 159 -7.17 -24.56 24.51
N GLU A 160 -6.93 -25.87 24.58
CA GLU A 160 -5.60 -26.47 24.39
C GLU A 160 -5.07 -26.32 22.94
N GLN A 161 -5.94 -26.15 21.94
CA GLN A 161 -5.53 -25.93 20.54
C GLN A 161 -4.80 -24.61 20.34
N LEU A 162 -5.04 -23.64 21.22
CA LEU A 162 -4.40 -22.33 21.17
C LEU A 162 -2.87 -22.43 21.11
N MET A 163 -2.27 -23.36 21.84
CA MET A 163 -0.82 -23.49 21.91
C MET A 163 -0.20 -23.79 20.55
N THR A 164 -0.75 -24.75 19.82
CA THR A 164 -0.27 -25.13 18.48
C THR A 164 -0.56 -24.02 17.46
N ALA A 165 -1.77 -23.45 17.51
CA ALA A 165 -2.18 -22.39 16.59
C ALA A 165 -1.28 -21.15 16.72
N LEU A 166 -0.94 -20.72 17.93
CA LEU A 166 -0.08 -19.56 18.16
C LEU A 166 1.36 -19.80 17.68
N ILE A 167 1.91 -20.99 17.84
CA ILE A 167 3.22 -21.35 17.31
C ILE A 167 3.21 -21.25 15.77
N GLN A 168 2.17 -21.77 15.10
CA GLN A 168 2.05 -21.66 13.65
C GLN A 168 1.79 -20.23 13.19
N ALA A 169 1.01 -19.45 13.94
CA ALA A 169 0.80 -18.03 13.69
C ALA A 169 2.14 -17.27 13.68
N MET A 170 2.96 -17.46 14.71
CA MET A 170 4.28 -16.81 14.80
C MET A 170 5.20 -17.22 13.65
N ARG A 171 5.21 -18.48 13.25
CA ARG A 171 5.98 -18.97 12.08
C ARG A 171 5.65 -18.19 10.81
N VAL A 172 4.38 -17.87 10.58
CA VAL A 172 3.95 -17.11 9.38
C VAL A 172 4.23 -15.62 9.54
N LEU A 173 3.90 -15.05 10.71
CA LEU A 173 4.06 -13.61 10.96
C LEU A 173 5.53 -13.14 10.91
N THR A 174 6.48 -14.03 11.26
CA THR A 174 7.92 -13.72 11.27
C THR A 174 8.66 -14.22 10.02
N ASN A 175 7.96 -14.80 9.03
CA ASN A 175 8.59 -15.31 7.81
C ASN A 175 8.87 -14.18 6.80
N PRO A 176 10.12 -13.91 6.43
CA PRO A 176 10.43 -12.83 5.49
C PRO A 176 10.00 -13.14 4.04
N ALA A 177 9.88 -14.42 3.67
CA ALA A 177 9.58 -14.84 2.30
C ALA A 177 8.08 -14.99 2.01
N ASP A 178 7.28 -15.39 3.00
CA ASP A 178 5.86 -15.71 2.80
C ASP A 178 5.00 -15.33 4.03
N THR A 179 4.99 -14.05 4.39
CA THR A 179 4.14 -13.49 5.43
C THR A 179 2.87 -12.84 4.85
N GLY A 180 1.92 -12.53 5.72
CA GLY A 180 0.65 -11.88 5.39
C GLY A 180 -0.30 -11.91 6.58
N ALA A 181 -1.60 -11.84 6.32
CA ALA A 181 -2.60 -11.97 7.37
C ALA A 181 -2.58 -13.38 7.98
N VAL A 182 -2.65 -13.43 9.31
CA VAL A 182 -2.93 -14.63 10.10
C VAL A 182 -4.25 -14.40 10.82
N THR A 183 -5.20 -15.31 10.64
CA THR A 183 -6.52 -15.23 11.28
C THR A 183 -6.74 -16.41 12.21
N LEU A 184 -6.98 -16.12 13.48
CA LEU A 184 -7.43 -17.11 14.47
C LEU A 184 -8.87 -16.77 14.90
N ALA A 185 -9.81 -17.58 14.46
CA ALA A 185 -11.22 -17.43 14.81
C ALA A 185 -11.45 -17.97 16.23
N LEU A 186 -12.05 -17.12 17.09
CA LEU A 186 -12.17 -17.38 18.52
C LEU A 186 -13.66 -17.54 18.92
N PRO A 187 -14.19 -18.78 19.01
CA PRO A 187 -15.56 -19.03 19.47
C PRO A 187 -15.82 -18.41 20.85
N GLN A 188 -16.98 -17.78 21.00
CA GLN A 188 -17.33 -16.98 22.17
C GLN A 188 -17.25 -17.76 23.49
N ASP A 189 -17.76 -19.01 23.49
CA ASP A 189 -17.73 -19.89 24.67
C ASP A 189 -16.29 -20.30 25.02
N VAL A 190 -15.49 -20.65 24.00
CA VAL A 190 -14.11 -21.12 24.21
C VAL A 190 -13.19 -20.02 24.74
N GLN A 191 -13.44 -18.74 24.40
CA GLN A 191 -12.66 -17.61 24.95
C GLN A 191 -12.63 -17.63 26.47
N GLY A 192 -13.76 -17.96 27.10
CA GLY A 192 -13.93 -18.02 28.55
C GLY A 192 -13.60 -19.37 29.18
N GLU A 193 -13.38 -20.42 28.42
CA GLU A 193 -13.04 -21.74 28.95
C GLU A 193 -11.64 -21.79 29.53
N ALA A 194 -11.51 -22.38 30.73
CA ALA A 194 -10.23 -22.48 31.43
C ALA A 194 -9.52 -23.82 31.14
N TYR A 195 -8.20 -23.73 31.01
CA TYR A 195 -7.32 -24.88 30.82
C TYR A 195 -6.05 -24.74 31.68
N ASP A 196 -5.42 -25.85 32.06
CA ASP A 196 -4.17 -25.88 32.82
C ASP A 196 -2.99 -25.83 31.86
N TYR A 197 -2.57 -24.62 31.48
CA TYR A 197 -1.48 -24.40 30.54
C TYR A 197 -0.11 -24.62 31.18
N PRO A 198 0.88 -25.20 30.47
CA PRO A 198 2.26 -25.26 30.94
C PRO A 198 2.82 -23.83 31.15
N VAL A 199 3.43 -23.57 32.33
CA VAL A 199 4.03 -22.25 32.62
C VAL A 199 5.10 -21.89 31.58
N SER A 200 5.88 -22.87 31.11
CA SER A 200 6.89 -22.69 30.07
C SER A 200 6.34 -22.21 28.71
N PHE A 201 5.02 -22.32 28.47
CA PHE A 201 4.40 -21.79 27.26
C PHE A 201 4.42 -20.26 27.21
N PHE A 202 4.50 -19.62 28.38
CA PHE A 202 4.50 -18.16 28.53
C PHE A 202 5.89 -17.56 28.77
N GLU A 203 6.95 -18.34 28.61
CA GLU A 203 8.30 -17.81 28.63
C GLU A 203 8.57 -16.93 27.41
N LYS A 204 9.46 -15.95 27.55
CA LYS A 204 9.91 -15.07 26.46
C LYS A 204 10.42 -15.92 25.26
N ARG A 205 9.92 -15.59 24.06
CA ARG A 205 10.34 -16.21 22.80
C ARG A 205 10.94 -15.17 21.87
N VAL A 206 12.15 -15.41 21.41
CA VAL A 206 12.83 -14.57 20.42
C VAL A 206 12.84 -15.30 19.08
N HIS A 207 12.15 -14.75 18.10
CA HIS A 207 12.12 -15.28 16.73
C HIS A 207 13.21 -14.60 15.92
N ARG A 208 14.19 -15.37 15.48
CA ARG A 208 15.26 -14.84 14.61
C ARG A 208 14.75 -14.70 13.18
N ILE A 209 14.95 -13.52 12.62
CA ILE A 209 14.70 -13.23 11.21
C ILE A 209 16.06 -13.21 10.52
N ASP A 210 16.57 -14.39 10.20
CA ASP A 210 17.86 -14.54 9.54
C ASP A 210 17.79 -14.10 8.07
N ARG A 211 18.86 -13.49 7.58
CA ARG A 211 19.02 -13.20 6.16
C ARG A 211 19.26 -14.49 5.40
N ARG A 212 18.46 -14.74 4.37
CA ARG A 212 18.62 -15.91 3.50
C ARG A 212 19.87 -15.74 2.64
N PRO A 213 20.91 -16.60 2.74
CA PRO A 213 22.10 -16.52 1.89
C PRO A 213 21.78 -16.97 0.47
N ALA A 214 22.55 -16.45 -0.51
CA ALA A 214 22.44 -16.85 -1.90
C ALA A 214 23.12 -18.20 -2.18
N SER A 215 22.54 -19.00 -3.06
CA SER A 215 23.18 -20.21 -3.58
C SER A 215 24.32 -19.85 -4.53
N VAL A 216 25.48 -20.50 -4.39
CA VAL A 216 26.65 -20.29 -5.26
C VAL A 216 26.30 -20.55 -6.73
N ALA A 217 25.55 -21.62 -7.01
CA ALA A 217 25.15 -21.95 -8.38
C ALA A 217 24.26 -20.87 -9.02
N GLN A 218 23.27 -20.35 -8.26
CA GLN A 218 22.41 -19.27 -8.71
C GLN A 218 23.19 -17.97 -8.97
N LEU A 219 24.15 -17.66 -8.11
CA LEU A 219 25.04 -16.50 -8.30
C LEU A 219 25.90 -16.63 -9.55
N GLU A 220 26.49 -17.81 -9.81
CA GLU A 220 27.30 -18.07 -11.00
C GLU A 220 26.47 -17.97 -12.28
N ASP A 221 25.23 -18.48 -12.28
CA ASP A 221 24.33 -18.37 -13.43
C ASP A 221 23.99 -16.89 -13.72
N ALA A 222 23.61 -16.14 -12.68
CA ALA A 222 23.31 -14.72 -12.80
C ALA A 222 24.52 -13.90 -13.25
N VAL A 223 25.69 -14.13 -12.68
CA VAL A 223 26.93 -13.42 -13.07
C VAL A 223 27.29 -13.69 -14.53
N ARG A 224 27.20 -14.97 -15.00
CA ARG A 224 27.43 -15.30 -16.42
C ARG A 224 26.48 -14.57 -17.35
N LEU A 225 25.22 -14.41 -16.92
CA LEU A 225 24.22 -13.68 -17.72
C LEU A 225 24.51 -12.18 -17.72
N ILE A 226 24.68 -11.57 -16.56
CA ILE A 226 24.95 -10.13 -16.41
C ILE A 226 26.18 -9.71 -17.20
N ALA A 227 27.27 -10.48 -17.13
CA ALA A 227 28.54 -10.17 -17.79
C ALA A 227 28.44 -10.09 -19.32
N ARG A 228 27.40 -10.62 -19.95
CA ARG A 228 27.15 -10.57 -21.40
C ARG A 228 26.27 -9.40 -21.84
N LYS A 229 25.61 -8.73 -20.87
CA LYS A 229 24.63 -7.66 -21.13
C LYS A 229 25.26 -6.29 -21.04
N ARG A 230 24.74 -5.37 -21.82
CA ARG A 230 25.33 -4.04 -22.01
C ARG A 230 24.51 -2.91 -21.38
N LYS A 231 23.19 -3.03 -21.39
CA LYS A 231 22.25 -2.00 -20.91
C LYS A 231 21.31 -2.56 -19.83
N PRO A 232 21.85 -2.96 -18.67
CA PRO A 232 21.03 -3.44 -17.56
C PRO A 232 20.25 -2.29 -16.90
N LEU A 233 19.06 -2.60 -16.39
CA LEU A 233 18.27 -1.72 -15.51
C LEU A 233 17.98 -2.46 -14.21
N LEU A 234 18.32 -1.85 -13.06
CA LEU A 234 17.87 -2.32 -11.75
C LEU A 234 16.44 -1.87 -11.46
N ILE A 235 15.63 -2.74 -10.86
CA ILE A 235 14.31 -2.38 -10.35
C ILE A 235 14.29 -2.56 -8.85
N CYS A 236 14.28 -1.44 -8.12
CA CYS A 236 14.20 -1.37 -6.67
C CYS A 236 12.77 -1.65 -6.21
N GLY A 237 12.53 -2.80 -5.60
CA GLY A 237 11.25 -3.18 -5.02
C GLY A 237 11.17 -3.02 -3.51
N GLY A 238 10.00 -3.33 -2.92
CA GLY A 238 9.78 -3.22 -1.47
C GLY A 238 10.69 -4.11 -0.62
N GLY A 239 11.18 -5.22 -1.16
CA GLY A 239 12.13 -6.11 -0.49
C GLY A 239 13.43 -5.41 -0.12
N VAL A 240 13.87 -4.41 -0.88
CA VAL A 240 15.05 -3.58 -0.56
C VAL A 240 14.84 -2.82 0.75
N ARG A 241 13.63 -2.30 0.98
CA ARG A 241 13.30 -1.60 2.24
C ARG A 241 13.23 -2.56 3.44
N TYR A 242 12.63 -3.74 3.26
CA TYR A 242 12.49 -4.73 4.34
C TYR A 242 13.84 -5.39 4.71
N SER A 243 14.72 -5.52 3.74
CA SER A 243 16.10 -6.01 3.92
C SER A 243 17.07 -4.90 4.37
N GLU A 244 16.64 -3.63 4.42
CA GLU A 244 17.52 -2.48 4.68
C GLU A 244 18.72 -2.42 3.73
N ALA A 245 18.50 -2.78 2.46
CA ALA A 245 19.53 -2.91 1.42
C ALA A 245 19.68 -1.65 0.54
N GLY A 246 19.12 -0.49 0.93
CA GLY A 246 19.14 0.73 0.10
C GLY A 246 20.55 1.18 -0.23
N GLU A 247 21.44 1.31 0.77
CA GLU A 247 22.83 1.70 0.60
C GLU A 247 23.62 0.70 -0.24
N VAL A 248 23.38 -0.60 -0.05
CA VAL A 248 24.03 -1.67 -0.82
C VAL A 248 23.63 -1.63 -2.28
N LEU A 249 22.34 -1.37 -2.56
CA LEU A 249 21.84 -1.22 -3.94
C LEU A 249 22.44 0.04 -4.60
N ALA A 250 22.51 1.15 -3.89
CA ALA A 250 23.14 2.37 -4.40
C ALA A 250 24.61 2.13 -4.75
N ALA A 251 25.37 1.52 -3.83
CA ALA A 251 26.78 1.19 -4.06
C ALA A 251 26.97 0.21 -5.23
N PHE A 252 26.07 -0.76 -5.39
CA PHE A 252 26.08 -1.68 -6.53
C PHE A 252 25.81 -0.93 -7.85
N ALA A 253 24.82 -0.06 -7.87
CA ALA A 253 24.47 0.76 -9.03
C ALA A 253 25.67 1.65 -9.46
N GLU A 254 26.31 2.31 -8.52
CA GLU A 254 27.47 3.18 -8.74
C GLU A 254 28.68 2.41 -9.27
N ALA A 255 29.03 1.29 -8.63
CA ALA A 255 30.20 0.49 -9.00
C ALA A 255 30.15 0.02 -10.45
N PHE A 256 28.98 -0.41 -10.90
CA PHE A 256 28.78 -0.96 -12.25
C PHE A 256 28.14 0.02 -13.22
N HIS A 257 27.88 1.26 -12.79
CA HIS A 257 27.20 2.30 -13.57
C HIS A 257 25.86 1.84 -14.15
N ILE A 258 25.05 1.20 -13.31
CA ILE A 258 23.72 0.68 -13.70
C ILE A 258 22.65 1.62 -13.17
N PRO A 259 21.78 2.19 -14.02
CA PRO A 259 20.66 2.99 -13.53
C PRO A 259 19.64 2.10 -12.81
N PHE A 260 18.87 2.71 -11.91
CA PHE A 260 17.78 2.02 -11.25
C PHE A 260 16.47 2.82 -11.30
N ALA A 261 15.37 2.07 -11.31
CA ALA A 261 14.01 2.58 -11.23
C ALA A 261 13.31 2.02 -9.99
N GLU A 262 12.31 2.75 -9.48
CA GLU A 262 11.63 2.42 -8.25
C GLU A 262 10.20 1.93 -8.52
N THR A 263 9.80 0.84 -7.87
CA THR A 263 8.37 0.50 -7.76
C THR A 263 7.70 1.37 -6.70
N GLN A 264 6.36 1.40 -6.65
CA GLN A 264 5.61 2.06 -5.57
C GLN A 264 6.09 1.63 -4.15
N ALA A 265 6.43 0.36 -3.99
CA ALA A 265 6.89 -0.17 -2.70
C ALA A 265 8.38 0.06 -2.44
N GLY A 266 9.19 0.25 -3.48
CA GLY A 266 10.63 0.48 -3.37
C GLY A 266 11.01 1.94 -3.20
N LYS A 267 10.14 2.86 -3.61
CA LYS A 267 10.40 4.31 -3.53
C LYS A 267 10.74 4.75 -2.09
N SER A 268 11.70 5.65 -1.98
CA SER A 268 12.36 6.09 -0.73
C SER A 268 13.25 5.03 -0.04
N ALA A 269 13.62 3.95 -0.72
CA ALA A 269 14.74 3.12 -0.25
C ALA A 269 16.08 3.85 -0.46
N ILE A 270 16.17 4.66 -1.52
CA ILE A 270 17.30 5.52 -1.89
C ILE A 270 16.75 6.90 -2.21
N ALA A 271 17.52 7.95 -1.96
CA ALA A 271 17.09 9.32 -2.25
C ALA A 271 16.79 9.53 -3.74
N SER A 272 15.74 10.30 -4.04
CA SER A 272 15.34 10.62 -5.43
C SER A 272 16.42 11.46 -6.16
N SER A 273 17.24 12.19 -5.44
CA SER A 273 18.36 12.98 -5.96
C SER A 273 19.56 12.13 -6.44
N HIS A 274 19.61 10.82 -6.11
CA HIS A 274 20.73 9.97 -6.50
C HIS A 274 20.92 9.97 -8.04
N PRO A 275 22.17 10.15 -8.55
CA PRO A 275 22.42 10.35 -10.00
C PRO A 275 21.94 9.24 -10.92
N LEU A 276 21.88 7.99 -10.44
CA LEU A 276 21.41 6.83 -11.19
C LEU A 276 19.94 6.49 -10.94
N ASN A 277 19.22 7.25 -10.10
CA ASN A 277 17.80 7.07 -9.86
C ASN A 277 16.99 7.69 -11.02
N LEU A 278 16.26 6.86 -11.76
CA LEU A 278 15.37 7.27 -12.85
C LEU A 278 13.95 7.61 -12.36
N GLY A 279 13.65 7.35 -11.09
CA GLY A 279 12.31 7.50 -10.53
C GLY A 279 11.42 6.28 -10.74
N GLY A 280 10.11 6.50 -10.72
CA GLY A 280 9.12 5.43 -10.81
C GLY A 280 9.05 4.72 -12.16
N ILE A 281 8.86 3.39 -12.14
CA ILE A 281 8.68 2.55 -13.35
C ILE A 281 7.26 2.02 -13.46
N GLY A 282 6.83 1.76 -14.67
CA GLY A 282 5.58 1.07 -14.99
C GLY A 282 4.43 2.01 -15.31
N VAL A 283 3.19 1.55 -15.14
CA VAL A 283 1.96 2.30 -15.45
C VAL A 283 1.89 3.63 -14.72
N THR A 284 2.36 3.67 -13.47
CA THR A 284 2.48 4.88 -12.65
C THR A 284 3.89 5.46 -12.65
N GLY A 285 4.76 4.97 -13.54
CA GLY A 285 6.13 5.44 -13.71
C GLY A 285 6.23 6.71 -14.57
N ASN A 286 7.44 7.24 -14.64
CA ASN A 286 7.78 8.42 -15.43
C ASN A 286 8.42 8.05 -16.77
N SER A 287 8.58 9.04 -17.66
CA SER A 287 9.15 8.82 -19.00
C SER A 287 10.61 8.36 -18.97
N ALA A 288 11.41 8.81 -18.00
CA ALA A 288 12.83 8.40 -17.92
C ALA A 288 12.99 6.91 -17.62
N ALA A 289 12.31 6.42 -16.57
CA ALA A 289 12.37 5.01 -16.19
C ALA A 289 11.77 4.10 -17.27
N ASN A 290 10.63 4.49 -17.84
CA ASN A 290 9.95 3.69 -18.87
C ASN A 290 10.75 3.62 -20.19
N ALA A 291 11.35 4.71 -20.63
CA ALA A 291 12.17 4.73 -21.83
C ALA A 291 13.42 3.83 -21.71
N ILE A 292 14.14 3.94 -20.59
CA ILE A 292 15.30 3.08 -20.31
C ILE A 292 14.88 1.62 -20.16
N ALA A 293 13.72 1.33 -19.57
CA ALA A 293 13.21 -0.03 -19.44
C ALA A 293 12.93 -0.69 -20.80
N LYS A 294 12.37 0.05 -21.77
CA LYS A 294 12.10 -0.46 -23.12
C LYS A 294 13.37 -0.77 -23.92
N ASP A 295 14.45 -0.01 -23.70
CA ASP A 295 15.74 -0.19 -24.37
C ASP A 295 16.68 -1.18 -23.66
N ALA A 296 16.38 -1.54 -22.41
CA ALA A 296 17.23 -2.44 -21.63
C ALA A 296 17.32 -3.83 -22.24
N ASP A 297 18.53 -4.42 -22.23
CA ASP A 297 18.79 -5.82 -22.62
C ASP A 297 18.81 -6.76 -21.39
N LEU A 298 18.72 -6.20 -20.18
CA LEU A 298 18.64 -6.93 -18.92
C LEU A 298 17.84 -6.16 -17.89
N ILE A 299 16.92 -6.82 -17.24
CA ILE A 299 16.27 -6.33 -16.02
C ILE A 299 16.82 -7.08 -14.81
N ILE A 300 17.28 -6.36 -13.80
CA ILE A 300 17.70 -6.93 -12.51
C ILE A 300 16.68 -6.50 -11.44
N GLY A 301 15.74 -7.37 -11.13
CA GLY A 301 14.71 -7.10 -10.13
C GLY A 301 15.18 -7.42 -8.72
N VAL A 302 15.28 -6.42 -7.85
CA VAL A 302 15.70 -6.58 -6.45
C VAL A 302 14.52 -6.38 -5.52
N GLY A 303 14.09 -7.44 -4.84
CA GLY A 303 12.97 -7.40 -3.90
C GLY A 303 11.64 -6.96 -4.51
N THR A 304 11.46 -7.13 -5.82
CA THR A 304 10.24 -6.80 -6.56
C THR A 304 9.43 -8.06 -6.88
N ARG A 305 8.11 -7.89 -7.04
CA ARG A 305 7.18 -8.96 -7.42
C ARG A 305 6.82 -8.95 -8.90
N PHE A 306 7.34 -8.02 -9.67
CA PHE A 306 6.97 -7.80 -11.08
C PHE A 306 5.44 -7.80 -11.28
N THR A 307 4.76 -6.91 -10.54
CA THR A 307 3.31 -6.75 -10.68
C THR A 307 2.94 -6.20 -12.04
N ASP A 308 1.68 -6.32 -12.40
CA ASP A 308 1.11 -5.78 -13.63
C ASP A 308 1.49 -4.30 -13.85
N PHE A 309 1.34 -3.47 -12.82
CA PHE A 309 1.70 -2.05 -12.87
C PHE A 309 3.20 -1.79 -13.08
N THR A 310 4.06 -2.58 -12.42
CA THR A 310 5.53 -2.42 -12.57
C THR A 310 6.00 -2.76 -13.98
N THR A 311 5.35 -3.73 -14.63
CA THR A 311 5.77 -4.23 -15.94
C THR A 311 5.03 -3.57 -17.11
N GLY A 312 4.09 -2.65 -16.84
CA GLY A 312 3.20 -2.13 -17.88
C GLY A 312 2.48 -3.27 -18.59
N SER A 313 1.84 -4.17 -17.83
CA SER A 313 1.24 -5.41 -18.36
C SER A 313 2.20 -6.22 -19.24
N LYS A 314 3.49 -6.22 -18.88
CA LYS A 314 4.62 -6.85 -19.59
C LYS A 314 4.98 -6.22 -20.96
N GLU A 315 4.32 -5.13 -21.35
CA GLU A 315 4.64 -4.42 -22.60
C GLU A 315 5.98 -3.67 -22.48
N LEU A 316 6.30 -3.10 -21.31
CA LEU A 316 7.60 -2.46 -21.06
C LEU A 316 8.79 -3.41 -21.23
N PHE A 317 8.57 -4.72 -21.15
CA PHE A 317 9.60 -5.75 -21.19
C PHE A 317 9.50 -6.57 -22.50
N SER A 318 9.08 -5.92 -23.59
CA SER A 318 8.87 -6.56 -24.90
C SER A 318 10.13 -6.67 -25.75
N ASN A 319 11.27 -6.07 -25.35
CA ASN A 319 12.54 -6.21 -26.06
C ASN A 319 12.92 -7.71 -26.17
N PRO A 320 13.05 -8.27 -27.38
CA PRO A 320 13.32 -9.70 -27.58
C PRO A 320 14.68 -10.15 -27.04
N ASP A 321 15.64 -9.23 -26.91
CA ASP A 321 16.98 -9.51 -26.38
C ASP A 321 17.07 -9.35 -24.85
N MET A 322 15.95 -9.00 -24.20
CA MET A 322 15.88 -8.77 -22.76
C MET A 322 15.82 -10.07 -21.98
N ASP A 323 16.81 -10.27 -21.13
CA ASP A 323 16.77 -11.27 -20.06
C ASP A 323 16.38 -10.65 -18.72
N VAL A 324 16.04 -11.49 -17.75
CA VAL A 324 15.67 -11.06 -16.39
C VAL A 324 16.50 -11.83 -15.37
N VAL A 325 17.09 -11.11 -14.44
CA VAL A 325 17.70 -11.64 -13.19
C VAL A 325 16.88 -11.15 -12.02
N THR A 326 16.70 -11.96 -11.00
CA THR A 326 16.01 -11.55 -9.77
C THR A 326 16.86 -11.84 -8.55
N VAL A 327 16.79 -10.93 -7.57
CA VAL A 327 17.18 -11.17 -6.18
C VAL A 327 15.93 -11.06 -5.33
N ASN A 328 15.44 -12.18 -4.82
CA ASN A 328 14.21 -12.19 -4.03
C ASN A 328 14.24 -13.29 -2.98
N VAL A 329 13.82 -12.97 -1.75
CA VAL A 329 13.78 -13.94 -0.66
C VAL A 329 12.72 -15.03 -0.88
N SER A 330 11.68 -14.73 -1.67
CA SER A 330 10.60 -15.65 -2.04
C SER A 330 10.90 -16.35 -3.37
N GLU A 331 11.00 -17.66 -3.35
CA GLU A 331 11.19 -18.47 -4.56
C GLU A 331 10.07 -18.24 -5.58
N PHE A 332 8.82 -18.18 -5.13
CA PHE A 332 7.66 -17.91 -5.99
C PHE A 332 7.78 -16.59 -6.76
N GLN A 333 8.33 -15.56 -6.13
CA GLN A 333 8.51 -14.26 -6.79
C GLN A 333 9.77 -14.25 -7.68
N ALA A 334 10.80 -14.99 -7.28
CA ALA A 334 12.09 -14.99 -7.97
C ALA A 334 12.03 -15.57 -9.39
N ILE A 335 11.14 -16.53 -9.65
CA ILE A 335 11.05 -17.22 -10.95
C ILE A 335 10.13 -16.49 -11.98
N LYS A 336 9.46 -15.40 -11.59
CA LYS A 336 8.57 -14.68 -12.50
C LYS A 336 9.31 -14.15 -13.71
N LEU A 337 8.60 -14.04 -14.84
CA LEU A 337 9.12 -13.61 -16.13
C LEU A 337 10.23 -14.54 -16.67
N ASP A 338 10.24 -15.81 -16.25
CA ASP A 338 11.29 -16.78 -16.58
C ASP A 338 12.70 -16.26 -16.25
N ALA A 339 12.80 -15.61 -15.08
CA ALA A 339 14.04 -14.99 -14.65
C ALA A 339 15.08 -16.02 -14.20
N THR A 340 16.36 -15.68 -14.35
CA THR A 340 17.47 -16.34 -13.65
C THR A 340 17.41 -15.93 -12.18
N PRO A 341 17.00 -16.81 -11.25
CA PRO A 341 16.71 -16.43 -9.88
C PRO A 341 17.94 -16.48 -8.97
N ILE A 342 18.05 -15.50 -8.07
CA ILE A 342 18.86 -15.57 -6.85
C ILE A 342 17.89 -15.52 -5.68
N VAL A 343 17.63 -16.69 -5.08
CA VAL A 343 16.68 -16.79 -3.97
C VAL A 343 17.39 -16.48 -2.67
N ALA A 344 17.45 -15.19 -2.35
CA ALA A 344 18.22 -14.65 -1.23
C ALA A 344 17.58 -13.38 -0.65
N ASP A 345 18.03 -12.99 0.55
CA ASP A 345 17.84 -11.63 1.07
C ASP A 345 18.47 -10.62 0.11
N ALA A 346 17.86 -9.44 -0.04
CA ALA A 346 18.31 -8.46 -1.03
C ALA A 346 19.73 -7.94 -0.73
N LYS A 347 20.07 -7.74 0.54
CA LYS A 347 21.40 -7.29 0.95
C LYS A 347 22.46 -8.34 0.65
N GLU A 348 22.25 -9.56 1.13
CA GLU A 348 23.14 -10.70 0.90
C GLU A 348 23.37 -10.97 -0.59
N GLY A 349 22.27 -11.01 -1.37
CA GLY A 349 22.33 -11.27 -2.80
C GLY A 349 23.10 -10.19 -3.58
N LEU A 350 22.91 -8.92 -3.24
CA LEU A 350 23.63 -7.80 -3.88
C LEU A 350 25.10 -7.75 -3.49
N GLU A 351 25.45 -7.99 -2.24
CA GLU A 351 26.85 -8.02 -1.76
C GLU A 351 27.63 -9.13 -2.47
N GLU A 352 27.05 -10.32 -2.58
CA GLU A 352 27.66 -11.46 -3.28
C GLU A 352 27.80 -11.24 -4.79
N LEU A 353 26.79 -10.64 -5.44
CA LEU A 353 26.87 -10.24 -6.85
C LEU A 353 27.94 -9.18 -7.06
N HIS A 354 28.03 -8.19 -6.17
CA HIS A 354 29.02 -7.11 -6.25
C HIS A 354 30.44 -7.66 -6.30
N GLN A 355 30.81 -8.52 -5.36
CA GLN A 355 32.13 -9.13 -5.29
C GLN A 355 32.50 -9.90 -6.57
N ARG A 356 31.57 -10.67 -7.11
CA ARG A 356 31.80 -11.49 -8.31
C ARG A 356 31.91 -10.65 -9.57
N LEU A 357 31.05 -9.65 -9.77
CA LEU A 357 31.09 -8.76 -10.94
C LEU A 357 32.31 -7.84 -10.90
N GLN A 358 32.73 -7.40 -9.72
CA GLN A 358 33.96 -6.61 -9.55
C GLN A 358 35.19 -7.39 -10.00
N SER A 359 35.26 -8.70 -9.75
CA SER A 359 36.34 -9.56 -10.20
C SER A 359 36.43 -9.73 -11.73
N LEU A 360 35.32 -9.41 -12.45
CA LEU A 360 35.23 -9.46 -13.91
C LEU A 360 35.41 -8.08 -14.57
N ASP A 361 35.69 -7.04 -13.79
CA ASP A 361 35.77 -5.65 -14.26
C ASP A 361 34.55 -5.21 -15.08
N TYR A 362 33.36 -5.71 -14.67
CA TYR A 362 32.10 -5.43 -15.37
C TYR A 362 31.68 -3.98 -15.20
N ARG A 363 31.20 -3.37 -16.27
CA ARG A 363 30.56 -2.05 -16.28
C ARG A 363 29.51 -2.00 -17.40
N SER A 364 28.38 -1.33 -17.14
CA SER A 364 27.36 -1.09 -18.16
C SER A 364 27.90 -0.23 -19.32
N ALA A 365 27.26 -0.29 -20.47
CA ALA A 365 27.66 0.46 -21.64
C ALA A 365 26.91 1.81 -21.80
N TYR A 366 26.19 2.26 -20.80
CA TYR A 366 25.56 3.59 -20.83
C TYR A 366 26.61 4.68 -20.86
N ILE A 367 26.44 5.67 -21.75
CA ILE A 367 27.36 6.81 -21.90
C ILE A 367 26.66 8.11 -21.50
N GLY A 368 25.55 8.46 -22.13
CA GLY A 368 24.78 9.68 -21.90
C GLY A 368 23.28 9.46 -21.68
N GLU A 369 22.77 8.29 -22.03
CA GLU A 369 21.33 7.98 -22.09
C GLU A 369 20.64 8.17 -20.73
N ILE A 370 21.33 7.86 -19.62
CA ILE A 370 20.80 8.04 -18.27
C ILE A 370 20.52 9.51 -17.98
N GLN A 371 21.51 10.37 -18.27
CA GLN A 371 21.39 11.81 -18.02
C GLN A 371 20.37 12.43 -18.98
N GLU A 372 20.35 12.05 -20.24
CA GLU A 372 19.37 12.53 -21.23
C GLU A 372 17.93 12.20 -20.82
N ALA A 373 17.69 10.97 -20.35
CA ALA A 373 16.38 10.55 -19.85
C ALA A 373 15.95 11.35 -18.62
N ARG A 374 16.87 11.57 -17.67
CA ARG A 374 16.61 12.38 -16.47
C ARG A 374 16.31 13.85 -16.82
N ASP A 375 17.11 14.45 -17.69
CA ASP A 375 16.92 15.84 -18.12
C ASP A 375 15.57 16.03 -18.85
N ALA A 376 15.17 15.04 -19.66
CA ALA A 376 13.87 15.05 -20.30
C ALA A 376 12.73 14.98 -19.28
N TRP A 377 12.85 14.11 -18.27
CA TRP A 377 11.88 14.03 -17.19
C TRP A 377 11.84 15.29 -16.33
N ASP A 378 12.99 15.88 -15.99
CA ASP A 378 13.05 17.12 -15.22
C ASP A 378 12.37 18.29 -15.94
N LYS A 379 12.49 18.40 -17.26
CA LYS A 379 11.74 19.38 -18.07
C LYS A 379 10.24 19.13 -18.00
N GLU A 380 9.83 17.88 -18.12
CA GLU A 380 8.41 17.52 -18.01
C GLU A 380 7.87 17.78 -16.59
N TRP A 381 8.64 17.44 -15.57
CA TRP A 381 8.27 17.75 -14.18
C TRP A 381 8.06 19.25 -13.97
N GLN A 382 8.96 20.11 -14.50
CA GLN A 382 8.81 21.57 -14.43
C GLN A 382 7.57 22.03 -15.17
N ARG A 383 7.27 21.45 -16.33
CA ARG A 383 6.04 21.76 -17.08
C ARG A 383 4.79 21.43 -16.25
N LEU A 384 4.72 20.24 -15.67
CA LEU A 384 3.61 19.78 -14.85
C LEU A 384 3.41 20.66 -13.59
N ALA A 385 4.50 21.02 -12.94
CA ALA A 385 4.49 21.89 -11.77
C ALA A 385 4.01 23.32 -12.10
N GLY A 386 4.24 23.77 -13.33
CA GLY A 386 3.89 25.11 -13.82
C GLY A 386 2.52 25.22 -14.46
N ILE A 387 1.76 24.13 -14.61
CA ILE A 387 0.42 24.18 -15.24
C ILE A 387 -0.53 24.99 -14.38
N GLN A 388 -1.07 26.07 -14.95
CA GLN A 388 -2.03 26.95 -14.30
C GLN A 388 -3.22 27.19 -15.21
N TYR A 389 -4.42 27.13 -14.64
CA TYR A 389 -5.61 27.61 -15.30
C TYR A 389 -5.77 29.12 -15.07
N ALA A 390 -5.74 29.90 -16.13
CA ALA A 390 -5.99 31.31 -16.07
C ALA A 390 -7.39 31.61 -16.61
N GLN A 391 -8.29 32.08 -15.76
CA GLN A 391 -9.64 32.48 -16.14
C GLN A 391 -9.60 33.57 -17.22
N GLY A 392 -10.24 33.33 -18.36
CA GLY A 392 -10.38 34.32 -19.45
C GLY A 392 -9.34 34.23 -20.58
N THR A 393 -8.32 33.36 -20.49
CA THR A 393 -7.33 33.20 -21.59
C THR A 393 -7.73 32.14 -22.63
N GLY A 394 -8.74 31.32 -22.36
CA GLY A 394 -9.22 30.23 -23.25
C GLY A 394 -8.20 29.11 -23.55
N ALA A 395 -7.02 29.17 -22.94
CA ALA A 395 -5.89 28.30 -23.27
C ALA A 395 -5.52 27.35 -22.10
N PHE A 396 -6.48 26.56 -21.66
CA PHE A 396 -6.19 25.42 -20.75
C PHE A 396 -6.45 24.11 -21.49
N THR A 397 -5.41 23.31 -21.67
CA THR A 397 -5.53 21.96 -22.16
C THR A 397 -5.36 21.00 -20.98
N PRO A 398 -6.37 20.19 -20.64
CA PRO A 398 -6.25 19.17 -19.60
C PRO A 398 -5.15 18.16 -19.94
N GLU A 399 -4.45 17.66 -18.94
CA GLU A 399 -3.46 16.57 -19.12
C GLU A 399 -4.11 15.28 -19.62
N ILE A 400 -5.36 15.07 -19.25
CA ILE A 400 -6.17 13.91 -19.68
C ILE A 400 -7.33 14.41 -20.52
N GLU A 401 -7.39 13.99 -21.77
CA GLU A 401 -8.46 14.33 -22.69
C GLU A 401 -9.83 13.84 -22.20
N GLY A 402 -10.88 14.50 -22.63
CA GLY A 402 -12.25 14.12 -22.36
C GLY A 402 -13.21 15.29 -22.20
N HIS A 403 -14.35 15.06 -21.56
CA HIS A 403 -15.46 16.01 -21.47
C HIS A 403 -15.16 17.29 -20.66
N LEU A 404 -14.00 17.40 -20.05
CA LEU A 404 -13.67 18.59 -19.25
C LEU A 404 -13.67 19.88 -20.10
N ASP A 405 -13.27 19.80 -21.38
CA ASP A 405 -13.25 20.98 -22.26
C ASP A 405 -14.63 21.67 -22.33
N GLU A 406 -15.72 20.88 -22.31
CA GLU A 406 -17.09 21.36 -22.30
C GLU A 406 -17.58 21.67 -20.87
N ALA A 407 -17.17 20.88 -19.87
CA ALA A 407 -17.64 20.96 -18.49
C ALA A 407 -16.80 21.88 -17.58
N LEU A 408 -15.64 22.36 -18.04
CA LEU A 408 -14.70 23.14 -17.24
C LEU A 408 -15.35 24.35 -16.54
N PRO A 409 -16.21 25.17 -17.19
CA PRO A 409 -16.87 26.29 -16.51
C PRO A 409 -17.76 25.87 -15.34
N GLU A 410 -18.43 24.72 -15.45
CA GLU A 410 -19.25 24.15 -14.38
C GLU A 410 -18.37 23.74 -13.18
N TYR A 411 -17.24 23.05 -13.43
CA TYR A 411 -16.30 22.66 -12.38
C TYR A 411 -15.66 23.85 -11.69
N VAL A 412 -15.20 24.85 -12.44
CA VAL A 412 -14.63 26.07 -11.87
C VAL A 412 -15.64 26.79 -10.99
N ALA A 413 -16.90 26.87 -11.41
CA ALA A 413 -17.97 27.50 -10.62
C ALA A 413 -18.30 26.68 -9.36
N ALA A 414 -18.40 25.34 -9.47
CA ALA A 414 -18.77 24.47 -8.36
C ALA A 414 -17.67 24.37 -7.30
N LEU A 415 -16.41 24.22 -7.71
CA LEU A 415 -15.25 24.10 -6.81
C LEU A 415 -14.77 25.48 -6.31
N GLY A 416 -15.04 26.56 -7.06
CA GLY A 416 -14.50 27.89 -6.78
C GLY A 416 -12.97 27.95 -6.84
N SER A 417 -12.36 27.07 -7.64
CA SER A 417 -10.90 26.87 -7.71
C SER A 417 -10.44 26.72 -9.15
N SER A 418 -9.18 27.07 -9.40
CA SER A 418 -8.47 26.85 -10.66
C SER A 418 -7.18 26.03 -10.47
N LEU A 419 -7.00 25.41 -9.30
CA LEU A 419 -5.81 24.61 -9.00
C LEU A 419 -5.79 23.33 -9.83
N THR A 420 -4.60 22.97 -10.31
CA THR A 420 -4.35 21.67 -10.93
C THR A 420 -3.75 20.71 -9.91
N GLN A 421 -4.04 19.40 -10.05
CA GLN A 421 -3.54 18.39 -9.13
C GLN A 421 -2.01 18.34 -9.16
N THR A 422 -1.40 18.40 -10.34
CA THR A 422 0.06 18.35 -10.51
C THR A 422 0.76 19.56 -9.90
N GLN A 423 0.21 20.76 -10.04
CA GLN A 423 0.73 21.98 -9.39
C GLN A 423 0.69 21.86 -7.87
N VAL A 424 -0.41 21.33 -7.32
CA VAL A 424 -0.56 21.13 -5.87
C VAL A 424 0.44 20.09 -5.34
N VAL A 425 0.60 18.94 -6.03
CA VAL A 425 1.57 17.91 -5.63
C VAL A 425 3.00 18.47 -5.65
N ALA A 426 3.38 19.23 -6.69
CA ALA A 426 4.71 19.84 -6.78
C ALA A 426 4.96 20.86 -5.66
N ALA A 427 3.96 21.70 -5.34
CA ALA A 427 4.07 22.67 -4.25
C ALA A 427 4.17 21.98 -2.88
N LEU A 428 3.38 20.94 -2.63
CA LEU A 428 3.43 20.18 -1.39
C LEU A 428 4.80 19.50 -1.21
N ASN A 429 5.40 18.99 -2.28
CA ASN A 429 6.76 18.41 -2.21
C ASN A 429 7.81 19.42 -1.72
N GLN A 430 7.62 20.70 -1.99
CA GLN A 430 8.51 21.77 -1.50
C GLN A 430 8.15 22.25 -0.07
N LEU A 431 6.85 22.24 0.28
CA LEU A 431 6.34 22.80 1.53
C LEU A 431 6.48 21.85 2.73
N LEU A 432 6.43 20.52 2.51
CA LEU A 432 6.34 19.57 3.62
C LEU A 432 7.69 19.19 4.24
N GLY A 433 8.80 19.48 3.56
CA GLY A 433 10.15 19.16 4.03
C GLY A 433 10.50 17.66 3.91
N ASP A 434 11.80 17.36 3.91
CA ASP A 434 12.33 16.03 3.55
C ASP A 434 12.01 14.92 4.57
N ASN A 435 11.76 15.31 5.84
CA ASN A 435 11.46 14.33 6.91
C ASN A 435 9.99 13.97 7.03
N ALA A 436 9.11 14.57 6.24
CA ALA A 436 7.70 14.22 6.18
C ALA A 436 7.49 12.82 5.59
N ILE A 437 6.51 12.08 6.11
CA ILE A 437 6.09 10.81 5.53
C ILE A 437 4.78 11.03 4.77
N VAL A 438 4.77 10.69 3.49
CA VAL A 438 3.56 10.71 2.68
C VAL A 438 2.94 9.32 2.62
N VAL A 439 1.62 9.26 2.82
CA VAL A 439 0.82 8.04 2.80
C VAL A 439 -0.24 8.16 1.73
N GLY A 440 -0.35 7.14 0.89
CA GLY A 440 -1.39 7.06 -0.15
C GLY A 440 -1.73 5.62 -0.49
N ALA A 441 -2.80 5.40 -1.23
CA ALA A 441 -3.23 4.05 -1.59
C ALA A 441 -3.88 3.95 -2.98
N ALA A 442 -4.89 4.74 -3.29
CA ALA A 442 -5.71 4.52 -4.47
C ALA A 442 -6.01 5.81 -5.25
N GLY A 443 -6.59 5.67 -6.43
CA GLY A 443 -6.94 6.76 -7.33
C GLY A 443 -5.77 7.25 -8.18
N SER A 444 -5.78 8.54 -8.55
CA SER A 444 -4.73 9.17 -9.37
C SER A 444 -3.50 9.58 -8.57
N LEU A 445 -3.68 9.86 -7.27
CA LEU A 445 -2.60 10.35 -6.40
C LEU A 445 -1.39 9.43 -6.31
N PRO A 446 -1.50 8.08 -6.19
CA PRO A 446 -0.34 7.21 -6.23
C PRO A 446 0.49 7.34 -7.52
N GLY A 447 -0.16 7.57 -8.66
CA GLY A 447 0.52 7.81 -9.93
C GLY A 447 1.31 9.12 -9.91
N ASP A 448 0.66 10.21 -9.53
CA ASP A 448 1.31 11.52 -9.44
C ASP A 448 2.42 11.54 -8.38
N LEU A 449 2.22 10.89 -7.23
CA LEU A 449 3.23 10.79 -6.20
C LEU A 449 4.43 9.94 -6.64
N GLN A 450 4.22 8.83 -7.35
CA GLN A 450 5.34 8.04 -7.85
C GLN A 450 6.18 8.83 -8.86
N ARG A 451 5.54 9.62 -9.73
CA ARG A 451 6.19 10.43 -10.77
C ARG A 451 6.82 11.69 -10.21
N MET A 452 6.06 12.47 -9.44
CA MET A 452 6.42 13.85 -9.12
C MET A 452 6.99 14.03 -7.71
N TRP A 453 6.70 13.12 -6.76
CA TRP A 453 7.21 13.23 -5.39
C TRP A 453 8.68 12.86 -5.33
N ARG A 454 9.51 13.78 -4.86
CA ARG A 454 10.94 13.57 -4.60
C ARG A 454 11.13 13.23 -3.14
N ALA A 455 11.41 11.97 -2.85
CA ALA A 455 11.64 11.44 -1.51
C ALA A 455 13.15 11.43 -1.23
N GLU A 456 13.62 12.30 -0.35
CA GLU A 456 15.05 12.43 -0.03
C GLU A 456 15.46 11.67 1.22
N THR A 457 14.51 11.38 2.11
CA THR A 457 14.76 10.65 3.35
C THR A 457 14.29 9.20 3.26
N PRO A 458 15.05 8.22 3.72
CA PRO A 458 14.62 6.83 3.77
C PRO A 458 13.29 6.65 4.50
N HIS A 459 12.46 5.76 3.97
CA HIS A 459 11.14 5.41 4.51
C HIS A 459 10.13 6.59 4.62
N SER A 460 10.34 7.67 3.87
CA SER A 460 9.42 8.82 3.81
C SER A 460 8.24 8.64 2.85
N TYR A 461 8.23 7.56 2.06
CA TYR A 461 7.17 7.25 1.11
C TYR A 461 6.46 5.95 1.49
N HIS A 462 5.22 6.04 1.92
CA HIS A 462 4.40 4.91 2.35
C HIS A 462 3.20 4.75 1.44
N MET A 463 3.28 3.83 0.49
CA MET A 463 2.21 3.60 -0.48
C MET A 463 1.65 2.18 -0.34
N GLU A 464 0.33 2.04 -0.18
CA GLU A 464 -0.38 0.77 -0.31
C GLU A 464 -0.88 0.66 -1.75
N TYR A 465 -0.14 -0.01 -2.61
CA TYR A 465 -0.49 -0.15 -4.02
C TYR A 465 -0.49 -1.60 -4.52
N GLY A 466 -0.18 -2.55 -3.65
CA GLY A 466 -0.25 -3.97 -3.98
C GLY A 466 -1.67 -4.51 -4.04
N TYR A 467 -2.58 -3.91 -3.27
CA TYR A 467 -4.02 -4.18 -3.29
C TYR A 467 -4.82 -2.93 -3.69
N SER A 468 -4.24 -1.74 -3.51
CA SER A 468 -4.79 -0.43 -3.89
C SER A 468 -6.17 -0.15 -3.28
N CYS A 469 -6.25 -0.32 -1.96
CA CYS A 469 -7.52 -0.23 -1.23
C CYS A 469 -7.90 1.22 -0.95
N MET A 470 -8.99 1.71 -1.57
CA MET A 470 -9.57 3.00 -1.22
C MET A 470 -10.02 3.02 0.25
N GLY A 471 -9.75 4.14 0.94
CA GLY A 471 -10.03 4.28 2.38
C GLY A 471 -8.88 3.84 3.29
N TYR A 472 -7.76 3.35 2.73
CA TYR A 472 -6.56 3.03 3.51
C TYR A 472 -5.87 4.27 4.06
N GLU A 473 -5.90 5.39 3.36
CA GLU A 473 -4.99 6.53 3.52
C GLU A 473 -4.99 7.12 4.93
N ILE A 474 -6.16 7.37 5.53
CA ILE A 474 -6.28 7.95 6.89
C ILE A 474 -5.89 6.93 7.95
N ALA A 475 -6.42 5.71 7.85
CA ALA A 475 -6.05 4.61 8.73
C ALA A 475 -4.54 4.28 8.61
N GLY A 476 -4.03 4.28 7.39
CA GLY A 476 -2.62 4.09 7.09
C GLY A 476 -1.74 5.17 7.71
N ALA A 477 -2.15 6.44 7.63
CA ALA A 477 -1.43 7.55 8.27
C ALA A 477 -1.39 7.41 9.80
N LEU A 478 -2.48 6.95 10.43
CA LEU A 478 -2.50 6.62 11.85
C LEU A 478 -1.47 5.55 12.18
N GLY A 479 -1.47 4.43 11.46
CA GLY A 479 -0.51 3.34 11.66
C GLY A 479 0.95 3.77 11.47
N VAL A 480 1.22 4.60 10.45
CA VAL A 480 2.54 5.19 10.20
C VAL A 480 2.94 6.13 11.35
N LYS A 481 2.02 6.99 11.83
CA LYS A 481 2.29 7.89 12.96
C LYS A 481 2.56 7.16 14.27
N MET A 482 1.93 6.01 14.48
CA MET A 482 2.22 5.14 15.61
C MET A 482 3.62 4.50 15.51
N ALA A 483 4.07 4.19 14.30
CA ALA A 483 5.41 3.64 14.04
C ALA A 483 6.52 4.71 14.12
N GLU A 484 6.24 5.93 13.70
CA GLU A 484 7.18 7.05 13.58
C GLU A 484 6.62 8.29 14.31
N PRO A 485 6.53 8.26 15.65
CA PRO A 485 5.80 9.27 16.43
C PRO A 485 6.39 10.70 16.31
N GLU A 486 7.68 10.82 16.00
CA GLU A 486 8.38 12.12 15.90
C GLU A 486 8.29 12.76 14.50
N ARG A 487 7.87 12.00 13.48
CA ARG A 487 7.79 12.49 12.10
C ARG A 487 6.41 13.05 11.81
N GLU A 488 6.33 14.09 10.98
CA GLU A 488 5.04 14.55 10.42
C GLU A 488 4.56 13.56 9.36
N VAL A 489 3.28 13.18 9.44
CA VAL A 489 2.66 12.22 8.54
C VAL A 489 1.51 12.88 7.80
N TYR A 490 1.48 12.73 6.48
CA TYR A 490 0.50 13.32 5.59
C TYR A 490 -0.21 12.24 4.77
N ALA A 491 -1.52 12.09 4.96
CA ALA A 491 -2.38 11.26 4.13
C ALA A 491 -2.79 12.03 2.86
N PHE A 492 -2.38 11.58 1.70
CA PHE A 492 -2.84 12.07 0.40
C PHE A 492 -4.05 11.24 -0.03
N ILE A 493 -5.22 11.84 -0.03
CA ILE A 493 -6.48 11.14 -0.24
C ILE A 493 -7.38 11.89 -1.21
N GLY A 494 -8.05 11.18 -2.12
CA GLY A 494 -9.13 11.73 -2.93
C GLY A 494 -10.46 11.79 -2.17
N ASP A 495 -11.35 12.67 -2.63
CA ASP A 495 -12.69 12.85 -2.09
C ASP A 495 -13.51 11.55 -2.02
N GLY A 496 -13.48 10.75 -3.08
CA GLY A 496 -14.16 9.45 -3.11
C GLY A 496 -13.59 8.43 -2.11
N SER A 497 -12.27 8.43 -1.90
CA SER A 497 -11.62 7.54 -0.92
C SER A 497 -11.95 7.96 0.52
N TYR A 498 -11.98 9.27 0.79
CA TYR A 498 -12.43 9.81 2.09
C TYR A 498 -13.85 9.38 2.41
N LEU A 499 -14.77 9.45 1.45
CA LEU A 499 -16.17 9.04 1.66
C LEU A 499 -16.32 7.55 1.99
N MET A 500 -15.38 6.71 1.55
CA MET A 500 -15.45 5.27 1.83
C MET A 500 -15.03 4.92 3.26
N LEU A 501 -13.95 5.55 3.79
CA LEU A 501 -13.45 5.21 5.12
C LEU A 501 -12.58 6.34 5.68
N HIS A 502 -13.10 7.08 6.64
CA HIS A 502 -12.43 8.21 7.27
C HIS A 502 -12.49 8.21 8.81
N SER A 503 -13.20 7.25 9.40
CA SER A 503 -13.51 7.25 10.84
C SER A 503 -12.29 7.14 11.75
N GLU A 504 -11.16 6.57 11.27
CA GLU A 504 -9.93 6.50 12.05
C GLU A 504 -9.25 7.86 12.28
N LEU A 505 -9.75 8.92 11.64
CA LEU A 505 -9.40 10.30 12.01
C LEU A 505 -9.76 10.60 13.47
N LEU A 506 -10.91 10.10 13.94
CA LEU A 506 -11.29 10.21 15.36
C LEU A 506 -10.34 9.40 16.26
N THR A 507 -9.93 8.20 15.82
CA THR A 507 -8.95 7.40 16.57
C THR A 507 -7.61 8.15 16.71
N SER A 508 -7.13 8.81 15.65
CA SER A 508 -5.89 9.60 15.70
C SER A 508 -5.95 10.73 16.74
N ILE A 509 -7.11 11.38 16.86
CA ILE A 509 -7.37 12.45 17.84
C ILE A 509 -7.43 11.88 19.25
N GLN A 510 -8.18 10.79 19.44
CA GLN A 510 -8.32 10.12 20.75
C GLN A 510 -6.96 9.63 21.28
N GLU A 511 -6.11 9.09 20.43
CA GLU A 511 -4.79 8.56 20.78
C GLU A 511 -3.71 9.66 20.85
N GLY A 512 -4.05 10.94 20.57
CA GLY A 512 -3.07 12.02 20.48
C GLY A 512 -1.99 11.78 19.42
N ARG A 513 -2.34 11.07 18.34
CA ARG A 513 -1.45 10.74 17.23
C ARG A 513 -1.77 11.63 16.03
N LYS A 514 -1.24 12.86 16.07
CA LYS A 514 -1.46 13.85 15.00
C LYS A 514 -1.13 13.29 13.62
N ILE A 515 -2.11 13.33 12.72
CA ILE A 515 -1.96 13.12 11.28
C ILE A 515 -2.47 14.33 10.51
N ASN A 516 -1.92 14.58 9.33
CA ASN A 516 -2.37 15.66 8.45
C ASN A 516 -3.02 15.05 7.20
N VAL A 517 -4.29 15.33 6.97
CA VAL A 517 -5.04 14.83 5.81
C VAL A 517 -5.04 15.89 4.72
N LEU A 518 -4.45 15.59 3.58
CA LEU A 518 -4.47 16.39 2.36
C LEU A 518 -5.52 15.79 1.42
N LEU A 519 -6.70 16.34 1.42
CA LEU A 519 -7.83 15.85 0.64
C LEU A 519 -7.89 16.60 -0.69
N PHE A 520 -7.77 15.86 -1.79
CA PHE A 520 -7.88 16.37 -3.15
C PHE A 520 -9.31 16.17 -3.65
N ASP A 521 -10.08 17.26 -3.63
CA ASP A 521 -11.48 17.28 -4.07
C ASP A 521 -11.57 17.72 -5.54
N ASN A 522 -11.84 16.76 -6.40
CA ASN A 522 -12.14 16.97 -7.81
C ASN A 522 -13.59 16.57 -8.17
N ASN A 523 -14.43 16.41 -7.15
CA ASN A 523 -15.86 16.09 -7.22
C ASN A 523 -16.16 14.75 -7.91
N GLY A 524 -15.33 13.71 -7.66
CA GLY A 524 -15.60 12.39 -8.22
C GLY A 524 -14.45 11.39 -8.17
N PHE A 525 -14.69 10.23 -8.75
CA PHE A 525 -13.70 9.17 -8.93
C PHE A 525 -12.86 9.44 -10.20
N GLY A 526 -12.04 10.51 -10.16
CA GLY A 526 -11.35 11.06 -11.33
C GLY A 526 -10.49 10.05 -12.11
N CYS A 527 -9.77 9.16 -11.41
CA CYS A 527 -8.96 8.10 -12.04
C CYS A 527 -9.83 7.13 -12.87
N ILE A 528 -10.97 6.71 -12.33
CA ILE A 528 -11.88 5.79 -13.02
C ILE A 528 -12.65 6.50 -14.13
N ASN A 529 -12.98 7.78 -13.95
CA ASN A 529 -13.53 8.60 -15.02
C ASN A 529 -12.57 8.68 -16.22
N ASN A 530 -11.26 8.89 -15.96
CA ASN A 530 -10.23 8.89 -17.00
C ASN A 530 -10.15 7.53 -17.72
N LEU A 531 -10.24 6.43 -16.98
CA LEU A 531 -10.25 5.08 -17.56
C LEU A 531 -11.45 4.87 -18.49
N GLN A 532 -12.65 5.36 -18.11
CA GLN A 532 -13.84 5.33 -18.97
C GLN A 532 -13.61 6.11 -20.27
N MET A 533 -13.19 7.37 -20.15
CA MET A 533 -13.05 8.27 -21.29
C MET A 533 -11.93 7.80 -22.23
N GLY A 534 -10.79 7.38 -21.70
CA GLY A 534 -9.67 6.85 -22.48
C GLY A 534 -9.96 5.55 -23.24
N ASN A 535 -11.05 4.84 -22.88
CA ASN A 535 -11.50 3.64 -23.58
C ASN A 535 -12.81 3.87 -24.37
N GLY A 536 -13.12 5.13 -24.74
CA GLY A 536 -14.23 5.50 -25.60
C GLY A 536 -15.61 5.50 -24.94
N MET A 537 -15.68 5.38 -23.61
CA MET A 537 -16.94 5.59 -22.87
C MET A 537 -17.20 7.08 -22.66
N GLY A 538 -18.44 7.43 -22.29
CA GLY A 538 -18.72 8.73 -21.68
C GLY A 538 -18.54 8.66 -20.16
N SER A 539 -18.59 9.81 -19.49
CA SER A 539 -18.65 9.86 -18.02
C SER A 539 -19.95 9.21 -17.53
N PHE A 540 -19.83 8.19 -16.67
CA PHE A 540 -20.98 7.45 -16.18
C PHE A 540 -20.76 6.94 -14.74
N GLY A 541 -21.45 7.53 -13.77
CA GLY A 541 -21.43 7.11 -12.37
C GLY A 541 -20.08 7.34 -11.65
N THR A 542 -19.22 8.23 -12.18
CA THR A 542 -17.89 8.52 -11.64
C THR A 542 -17.71 9.98 -11.22
N GLU A 543 -18.68 10.85 -11.53
CA GLU A 543 -18.78 12.19 -11.01
C GLU A 543 -19.85 12.25 -9.91
N PHE A 544 -19.68 13.11 -8.92
CA PHE A 544 -20.70 13.32 -7.89
C PHE A 544 -21.78 14.27 -8.38
N ARG A 545 -22.72 13.73 -9.13
CA ARG A 545 -23.85 14.45 -9.71
C ARG A 545 -25.18 14.02 -9.09
N SER A 546 -26.07 14.96 -8.91
CA SER A 546 -27.45 14.67 -8.51
C SER A 546 -28.19 13.90 -9.60
N ARG A 547 -29.19 13.13 -9.18
CA ARG A 547 -30.07 12.45 -10.11
C ARG A 547 -31.01 13.44 -10.78
N ASN A 548 -30.99 13.46 -12.10
CA ASN A 548 -31.89 14.28 -12.89
C ASN A 548 -33.29 13.63 -12.89
N PRO A 549 -34.33 14.36 -12.42
CA PRO A 549 -35.68 13.78 -12.33
C PRO A 549 -36.33 13.49 -13.70
N HIS A 550 -35.87 14.14 -14.77
CA HIS A 550 -36.42 13.94 -16.12
C HIS A 550 -35.80 12.74 -16.84
N THR A 551 -34.48 12.55 -16.69
CA THR A 551 -33.74 11.45 -17.36
C THR A 551 -33.62 10.21 -16.49
N GLY A 552 -33.78 10.33 -15.17
CA GLY A 552 -33.54 9.28 -14.19
C GLY A 552 -32.04 8.93 -14.03
N LYS A 553 -31.13 9.68 -14.66
CA LYS A 553 -29.68 9.45 -14.65
C LYS A 553 -28.98 10.36 -13.65
N LEU A 554 -27.71 10.05 -13.35
CA LEU A 554 -26.80 10.88 -12.54
C LEU A 554 -26.09 11.91 -13.45
N ASP A 555 -26.87 12.75 -14.12
CA ASP A 555 -26.43 13.78 -15.05
C ASP A 555 -26.96 15.18 -14.69
N GLY A 556 -27.42 15.35 -13.45
CA GLY A 556 -27.79 16.64 -12.87
C GLY A 556 -26.57 17.48 -12.44
N PRO A 557 -26.80 18.60 -11.75
CA PRO A 557 -25.72 19.44 -11.21
C PRO A 557 -24.75 18.68 -10.30
N LEU A 558 -23.50 19.16 -10.24
CA LEU A 558 -22.51 18.65 -9.31
C LEU A 558 -22.97 18.81 -7.86
N VAL A 559 -22.68 17.79 -7.03
CA VAL A 559 -23.00 17.79 -5.59
C VAL A 559 -21.80 18.33 -4.83
N GLY A 560 -21.94 19.52 -4.25
CA GLY A 560 -20.90 20.10 -3.39
C GLY A 560 -20.85 19.41 -2.03
N ILE A 561 -19.67 18.98 -1.61
CA ILE A 561 -19.43 18.38 -0.30
C ILE A 561 -18.47 19.27 0.47
N ASP A 562 -18.80 19.58 1.73
CA ASP A 562 -17.91 20.29 2.65
C ASP A 562 -17.11 19.27 3.49
N PHE A 563 -15.96 18.87 3.00
CA PHE A 563 -15.09 17.92 3.68
C PHE A 563 -14.42 18.51 4.90
N ALA A 564 -14.15 19.82 4.91
CA ALA A 564 -13.61 20.52 6.06
C ALA A 564 -14.62 20.50 7.22
N LEU A 565 -15.90 20.77 6.95
CA LEU A 565 -16.96 20.65 7.96
C LEU A 565 -17.12 19.21 8.45
N SER A 566 -17.08 18.22 7.56
CA SER A 566 -17.15 16.81 7.92
C SER A 566 -16.05 16.41 8.92
N ALA A 567 -14.79 16.74 8.64
CA ALA A 567 -13.66 16.42 9.49
C ALA A 567 -13.65 17.22 10.81
N SER A 568 -14.12 18.46 10.79
CA SER A 568 -14.23 19.30 12.00
C SER A 568 -15.21 18.69 13.02
N GLY A 569 -16.22 17.96 12.55
CA GLY A 569 -17.16 17.22 13.40
C GLY A 569 -16.50 16.13 14.23
N TYR A 570 -15.33 15.63 13.83
CA TYR A 570 -14.51 14.72 14.63
C TYR A 570 -13.53 15.43 15.58
N GLY A 571 -13.39 16.76 15.49
CA GLY A 571 -12.45 17.54 16.27
C GLY A 571 -11.13 17.85 15.57
N ALA A 572 -11.00 17.54 14.27
CA ALA A 572 -9.83 17.93 13.48
C ALA A 572 -9.82 19.45 13.23
N VAL A 573 -8.62 20.03 13.15
CA VAL A 573 -8.46 21.41 12.69
C VAL A 573 -8.47 21.42 11.17
N THR A 574 -9.38 22.21 10.57
CA THR A 574 -9.66 22.11 9.13
C THR A 574 -9.42 23.40 8.38
N TYR A 575 -9.04 23.26 7.12
CA TYR A 575 -8.80 24.37 6.20
C TYR A 575 -9.43 24.03 4.84
N SER A 576 -10.01 25.04 4.16
CA SER A 576 -10.46 24.94 2.78
C SER A 576 -9.56 25.78 1.89
N VAL A 577 -9.08 25.18 0.80
CA VAL A 577 -8.06 25.75 -0.09
C VAL A 577 -8.56 25.78 -1.53
N ARG A 578 -8.48 26.95 -2.16
CA ARG A 578 -8.86 27.19 -3.55
C ARG A 578 -7.77 27.91 -4.36
N THR A 579 -6.73 28.39 -3.68
CA THR A 579 -5.60 29.10 -4.29
C THR A 579 -4.27 28.61 -3.74
N MET A 580 -3.18 28.77 -4.48
CA MET A 580 -1.84 28.40 -4.01
C MET A 580 -1.44 29.13 -2.74
N LYS A 581 -1.81 30.40 -2.59
CA LYS A 581 -1.53 31.17 -1.37
C LYS A 581 -2.27 30.59 -0.15
N GLU A 582 -3.51 30.17 -0.32
CA GLU A 582 -4.26 29.50 0.76
C GLU A 582 -3.62 28.14 1.09
N LEU A 583 -3.12 27.39 0.09
CA LEU A 583 -2.41 26.13 0.31
C LEU A 583 -1.18 26.33 1.20
N GLU A 584 -0.31 27.29 0.86
CA GLU A 584 0.87 27.61 1.66
C GLU A 584 0.51 27.97 3.10
N GLN A 585 -0.49 28.86 3.27
CA GLN A 585 -0.96 29.28 4.59
C GLN A 585 -1.56 28.13 5.39
N ALA A 586 -2.36 27.26 4.77
CA ALA A 586 -2.98 26.12 5.40
C ALA A 586 -1.94 25.07 5.86
N VAL A 587 -0.95 24.76 5.02
CA VAL A 587 0.15 23.84 5.37
C VAL A 587 0.96 24.40 6.54
N MET A 588 1.34 25.68 6.49
CA MET A 588 2.08 26.32 7.58
C MET A 588 1.27 26.35 8.88
N ALA A 589 -0.04 26.55 8.81
CA ALA A 589 -0.92 26.56 9.98
C ALA A 589 -1.11 25.12 10.52
N ALA A 590 -1.32 24.13 9.66
CA ALA A 590 -1.46 22.71 10.02
C ALA A 590 -0.21 22.17 10.74
N ASN A 591 0.99 22.56 10.27
CA ASN A 591 2.25 22.14 10.89
C ASN A 591 2.40 22.64 12.34
N ARG A 592 1.75 23.75 12.69
CA ARG A 592 1.78 24.31 14.05
C ARG A 592 0.75 23.70 15.01
N GLN A 593 -0.22 22.94 14.47
CA GLN A 593 -1.23 22.29 15.29
C GLN A 593 -0.66 21.11 16.05
N LYS A 594 -1.27 20.81 17.19
CA LYS A 594 -1.02 19.59 17.95
C LYS A 594 -2.01 18.49 17.61
N GLU A 595 -3.19 18.89 17.19
CA GLU A 595 -4.28 18.02 16.78
C GLU A 595 -4.15 17.59 15.32
N SER A 596 -4.81 16.51 14.95
CA SER A 596 -4.94 16.10 13.54
C SER A 596 -5.61 17.18 12.71
N THR A 597 -5.16 17.33 11.47
CA THR A 597 -5.65 18.37 10.56
C THR A 597 -6.23 17.77 9.29
N LEU A 598 -7.15 18.51 8.64
CA LEU A 598 -7.56 18.23 7.28
C LEU A 598 -7.51 19.50 6.45
N ILE A 599 -6.83 19.43 5.30
CA ILE A 599 -6.80 20.49 4.28
C ILE A 599 -7.61 19.99 3.09
N ASP A 600 -8.79 20.59 2.89
CA ASP A 600 -9.68 20.33 1.76
C ASP A 600 -9.25 21.19 0.57
N ILE A 601 -8.57 20.55 -0.39
CA ILE A 601 -7.93 21.21 -1.54
C ILE A 601 -8.78 20.98 -2.78
N LYS A 602 -9.43 22.03 -3.27
CA LYS A 602 -10.26 22.00 -4.47
C LYS A 602 -9.37 22.02 -5.72
N VAL A 603 -9.35 20.92 -6.48
CA VAL A 603 -8.54 20.77 -7.70
C VAL A 603 -9.41 20.44 -8.90
N LEU A 604 -9.03 20.94 -10.07
CA LEU A 604 -9.74 20.63 -11.30
C LEU A 604 -9.54 19.14 -11.68
N PRO A 605 -10.59 18.44 -12.13
CA PRO A 605 -10.45 17.09 -12.68
C PRO A 605 -9.60 17.10 -13.96
N LYS A 606 -9.13 15.94 -14.42
CA LYS A 606 -8.29 15.77 -15.62
C LYS A 606 -6.92 16.46 -15.57
N THR A 607 -6.48 16.92 -14.40
CA THR A 607 -5.21 17.64 -14.20
C THR A 607 -4.14 16.79 -13.48
N MET A 608 -4.36 15.48 -13.39
CA MET A 608 -3.36 14.49 -12.98
C MET A 608 -2.47 14.12 -14.18
N THR A 609 -1.34 13.47 -13.89
CA THR A 609 -0.40 12.99 -14.93
C THR A 609 -0.98 11.87 -15.81
N HIS A 610 -0.44 11.68 -16.99
CA HIS A 610 -0.78 10.57 -17.90
C HIS A 610 0.20 9.38 -17.81
N GLY A 611 0.10 8.39 -18.73
CA GLY A 611 0.78 7.09 -18.61
C GLY A 611 2.25 7.00 -19.02
N TYR A 612 2.86 8.02 -19.64
CA TYR A 612 4.27 8.06 -20.08
C TYR A 612 4.78 6.76 -20.73
N ASP A 613 4.13 6.38 -21.84
CA ASP A 613 4.49 5.22 -22.68
C ASP A 613 4.43 3.84 -21.96
N ALA A 614 3.75 3.75 -20.84
CA ALA A 614 3.45 2.47 -20.20
C ALA A 614 1.98 2.11 -20.39
N TRP A 615 1.75 0.97 -20.99
CA TRP A 615 0.41 0.46 -21.20
C TRP A 615 -0.10 -0.33 -19.98
N TRP A 616 -1.42 -0.30 -19.79
CA TRP A 616 -2.11 -1.11 -18.80
C TRP A 616 -3.25 -1.89 -19.43
N ASN A 617 -3.19 -3.21 -19.35
CA ASN A 617 -4.22 -4.09 -19.88
C ASN A 617 -5.47 -4.06 -19.02
N VAL A 618 -6.51 -3.41 -19.50
CA VAL A 618 -7.85 -3.40 -18.88
C VAL A 618 -8.85 -4.09 -19.79
N GLY A 619 -9.92 -4.63 -19.20
CA GLY A 619 -11.02 -5.23 -19.95
C GLY A 619 -11.80 -4.18 -20.72
N VAL A 620 -11.81 -4.28 -22.05
CA VAL A 620 -12.60 -3.44 -22.95
C VAL A 620 -13.66 -4.31 -23.63
N ALA A 621 -14.86 -3.78 -23.85
CA ALA A 621 -15.94 -4.51 -24.50
C ALA A 621 -15.58 -4.84 -25.96
N GLU A 622 -15.65 -6.13 -26.29
CA GLU A 622 -15.40 -6.63 -27.65
C GLU A 622 -16.48 -6.16 -28.63
N VAL A 623 -17.70 -6.00 -28.17
CA VAL A 623 -18.85 -5.58 -28.97
C VAL A 623 -19.47 -4.34 -28.35
N SER A 624 -19.60 -3.27 -29.12
CA SER A 624 -20.26 -2.02 -28.72
C SER A 624 -20.86 -1.29 -29.92
N GLY A 625 -21.98 -0.59 -29.70
CA GLY A 625 -22.51 0.36 -30.67
C GLY A 625 -21.67 1.64 -30.82
N LYS A 626 -20.68 1.87 -29.94
CA LYS A 626 -19.77 3.03 -29.99
C LYS A 626 -18.48 2.65 -30.72
N LYS A 627 -18.14 3.34 -31.80
CA LYS A 627 -16.91 3.10 -32.57
C LYS A 627 -15.63 3.26 -31.76
N ALA A 628 -15.59 4.24 -30.85
CA ALA A 628 -14.45 4.49 -29.98
C ALA A 628 -14.13 3.31 -29.06
N ILE A 629 -15.15 2.59 -28.55
CA ILE A 629 -14.96 1.39 -27.74
C ILE A 629 -14.40 0.24 -28.59
N ALA A 630 -14.91 0.06 -29.82
CA ALA A 630 -14.37 -0.95 -30.73
C ALA A 630 -12.89 -0.67 -31.10
N GLN A 631 -12.54 0.59 -31.33
CA GLN A 631 -11.16 0.99 -31.55
C GLN A 631 -10.28 0.69 -30.33
N ALA A 632 -10.70 1.05 -29.12
CA ALA A 632 -9.96 0.74 -27.89
C ALA A 632 -9.77 -0.78 -27.69
N TYR A 633 -10.73 -1.61 -28.10
CA TYR A 633 -10.57 -3.06 -28.07
C TYR A 633 -9.50 -3.55 -29.06
N ASP A 634 -9.47 -2.99 -30.29
CA ASP A 634 -8.47 -3.34 -31.30
C ASP A 634 -7.06 -2.90 -30.86
N GLU A 635 -6.91 -1.70 -30.30
CA GLU A 635 -5.66 -1.20 -29.72
C GLU A 635 -5.18 -2.12 -28.58
N ARG A 636 -6.08 -2.52 -27.68
CA ARG A 636 -5.76 -3.49 -26.62
C ARG A 636 -5.21 -4.80 -27.20
N ARG A 637 -5.80 -5.34 -28.27
CA ARG A 637 -5.31 -6.56 -28.92
C ARG A 637 -3.91 -6.37 -29.52
N GLN A 638 -3.64 -5.21 -30.09
CA GLN A 638 -2.32 -4.87 -30.63
C GLN A 638 -1.26 -4.87 -29.52
N PHE A 639 -1.48 -4.16 -28.40
CA PHE A 639 -0.55 -4.15 -27.27
C PHE A 639 -0.33 -5.54 -26.68
N LEU A 640 -1.39 -6.34 -26.53
CA LEU A 640 -1.26 -7.72 -26.05
C LEU A 640 -0.38 -8.58 -26.95
N SER A 641 -0.42 -8.36 -28.27
CA SER A 641 0.42 -9.11 -29.21
C SER A 641 1.91 -8.74 -29.14
N GLN A 642 2.22 -7.58 -28.56
CA GLN A 642 3.60 -7.07 -28.39
C GLN A 642 4.15 -7.37 -26.99
N ALA A 643 3.28 -7.57 -26.00
CA ALA A 643 3.70 -7.84 -24.63
C ALA A 643 4.39 -9.19 -24.49
N ARG A 644 5.35 -9.29 -23.55
CA ARG A 644 6.03 -10.55 -23.22
C ARG A 644 5.00 -11.60 -22.79
N PRO A 645 5.01 -12.82 -23.36
CA PRO A 645 3.93 -13.79 -23.15
C PRO A 645 3.94 -14.45 -21.75
N TYR A 646 5.09 -14.52 -21.07
CA TYR A 646 5.24 -15.16 -19.74
C TYR A 646 6.13 -14.37 -18.79
#